data_b931bf516071acd3428f52216b04900f
#
_entry.id   b931bf516071acd3428f52216b04900f
#
_cell.length_a   1.000
_cell.length_b   1.000
_cell.length_c   1.000
_cell.angle_alpha   90.00
_cell.angle_beta   90.00
_cell.angle_gamma   90.00
#
_symmetry.space_group_name_H-M   'P 1'
#
loop_
_entity.id
_entity.type
_entity.pdbx_description
1 polymer ?
#
loop_
_entity_poly.entity_id
_entity_poly.type
_entity_poly.pdbx_seq_one_letter_code
_entity_poly.pdbx_strand_id
1 'polypeptide(L)'
;MLVPLSWLKEYVDIDVTPQELEKKLFDGGFEVEELYQVGHDIDKIVVGLVETCEPIPETHLHVCQVNAGEYGTMQICCGADNVQAGGKYPVALVGATVYATAKDHKTIEGVMTIKKGKLRGFESYGMLCSGTELGLTEDLYPGAGYNGLLEMPADAQPGADVKAITGLDDWMFDISLTANRPDCQSILGIAREVSAMLEKPLKMPSTDYTETEVKKDGFKVSVEAPDLCPRYSAHYVYDVKMGESPSWMKRRLALVGIGSISNIVDITNYVLKEIGQPMHAFDCSYLEGNEICVRRAHEGEKIVTLDEQEYTMSPANLVICDGVKPVALAGVMGGLNSEIRETTESVMFEAAKFARDNVRKTARALGKSSDSSSRFEKGVDEYSTVLGMKRALHLIEELGCGKVSSTHVDVNVGNSIEPQPMQVSIHKVNSVLGIEVPAEEIVRLMKNLNFNPTVDGDVLTLQVPAYREDMLPEGENDVERYPDVAEEVIRMYGYDHIKSTFMPSAQVTAGGYNKEQKGELALKRTLCTMGAYECMHYSFFSPSDLDLLKFPADAKERFAIQIMNPINIDLSLMRTTLAASMINAISRNEKQGILDGRLFEVANIFIPKNLPLTEYPDERKTLCVGTFGAKESFYTMKGIANGIADSLDVAFTYEPIQKSFLHPYQAVKVLCEGEEIGYFGKVAYDIQDKLSMRASAYVMELDLEILSKWYDKKRTFIPLPKFAEEKRDLAFVMDKAITCGEIEDCIRKENKYVKEIKLFDIYEGGQIPEGKKSMAFSITFVPKDEAFDDARVQKFVDKICAKLNEEYGVELRA
;
A
#
# COMPACT_ATOMS: atom_id res chain seq x y z
N MET A 1 -6.26 13.06 -4.78
CA MET A 1 -6.81 13.91 -5.88
C MET A 1 -6.28 15.30 -5.73
N LEU A 2 -5.62 15.84 -6.78
CA LEU A 2 -5.05 17.19 -6.72
C LEU A 2 -6.14 18.26 -6.91
N VAL A 3 -6.21 19.22 -5.97
CA VAL A 3 -7.22 20.27 -5.94
C VAL A 3 -6.52 21.63 -5.72
N PRO A 4 -6.43 22.47 -6.77
CA PRO A 4 -5.88 23.81 -6.66
C PRO A 4 -6.84 24.75 -5.92
N LEU A 5 -6.34 25.51 -4.95
CA LEU A 5 -7.14 26.49 -4.20
C LEU A 5 -7.73 27.56 -5.11
N SER A 6 -6.95 28.04 -6.10
CA SER A 6 -7.44 29.03 -7.06
C SER A 6 -8.66 28.55 -7.83
N TRP A 7 -8.73 27.26 -8.17
CA TRP A 7 -9.85 26.69 -8.89
C TRP A 7 -11.08 26.53 -7.99
N LEU A 8 -10.90 26.12 -6.72
CA LEU A 8 -12.00 26.08 -5.75
C LEU A 8 -12.62 27.44 -5.50
N LYS A 9 -11.81 28.51 -5.46
CA LYS A 9 -12.26 29.88 -5.25
C LYS A 9 -13.18 30.44 -6.35
N GLU A 10 -13.25 29.79 -7.50
CA GLU A 10 -14.23 30.16 -8.52
C GLU A 10 -15.63 29.74 -8.14
N TYR A 11 -15.77 28.66 -7.39
CA TYR A 11 -17.06 28.07 -7.00
C TYR A 11 -17.49 28.47 -5.59
N VAL A 12 -16.55 28.77 -4.70
CA VAL A 12 -16.83 29.13 -3.31
C VAL A 12 -15.99 30.32 -2.89
N ASP A 13 -16.57 31.27 -2.19
CA ASP A 13 -15.85 32.40 -1.61
C ASP A 13 -15.11 31.94 -0.34
N ILE A 14 -13.85 31.49 -0.54
CA ILE A 14 -13.00 30.93 0.53
C ILE A 14 -12.20 32.07 1.16
N ASP A 15 -12.56 32.42 2.39
CA ASP A 15 -11.99 33.50 3.19
C ASP A 15 -11.11 33.00 4.35
N VAL A 16 -10.91 31.70 4.43
CA VAL A 16 -10.00 31.05 5.40
C VAL A 16 -8.63 30.77 4.79
N THR A 17 -7.62 30.58 5.65
CA THR A 17 -6.28 30.18 5.21
C THR A 17 -6.27 28.74 4.65
N PRO A 18 -5.28 28.36 3.82
CA PRO A 18 -5.16 26.99 3.33
C PRO A 18 -5.10 25.95 4.46
N GLN A 19 -4.42 26.24 5.55
CA GLN A 19 -4.30 25.36 6.71
C GLN A 19 -5.62 25.21 7.49
N GLU A 20 -6.40 26.29 7.59
CA GLU A 20 -7.74 26.22 8.19
C GLU A 20 -8.70 25.42 7.29
N LEU A 21 -8.59 25.55 5.96
CA LEU A 21 -9.38 24.77 5.03
C LEU A 21 -9.01 23.27 5.08
N GLU A 22 -7.71 22.95 5.13
CA GLU A 22 -7.22 21.58 5.34
C GLU A 22 -7.86 20.96 6.59
N LYS A 23 -7.83 21.68 7.72
CA LYS A 23 -8.45 21.21 8.96
C LYS A 23 -9.95 20.96 8.79
N LYS A 24 -10.68 21.87 8.11
CA LYS A 24 -12.13 21.71 7.87
C LYS A 24 -12.44 20.54 6.96
N LEU A 25 -11.62 20.30 5.92
CA LEU A 25 -11.73 19.13 5.06
C LEU A 25 -11.53 17.85 5.87
N PHE A 26 -10.52 17.81 6.72
CA PHE A 26 -10.24 16.67 7.58
C PHE A 26 -11.39 16.39 8.58
N ASP A 27 -11.86 17.43 9.26
CA ASP A 27 -12.99 17.37 10.19
C ASP A 27 -14.28 16.88 9.48
N GLY A 28 -14.46 17.27 8.19
CA GLY A 28 -15.58 16.86 7.34
C GLY A 28 -15.42 15.50 6.67
N GLY A 29 -14.37 14.72 7.01
CA GLY A 29 -14.17 13.35 6.53
C GLY A 29 -13.34 13.23 5.24
N PHE A 30 -12.63 14.29 4.82
CA PHE A 30 -11.74 14.28 3.67
C PHE A 30 -10.27 14.33 4.12
N GLU A 31 -9.57 13.24 4.00
CA GLU A 31 -8.15 13.19 4.34
C GLU A 31 -7.33 13.97 3.31
N VAL A 32 -6.61 14.99 3.76
CA VAL A 32 -5.62 15.71 2.96
C VAL A 32 -4.27 15.05 3.21
N GLU A 33 -3.79 14.29 2.25
CA GLU A 33 -2.51 13.58 2.35
C GLU A 33 -1.33 14.57 2.34
N GLU A 34 -1.45 15.63 1.54
CA GLU A 34 -0.43 16.67 1.45
C GLU A 34 -1.07 18.03 1.15
N LEU A 35 -0.62 19.07 1.87
CA LEU A 35 -0.90 20.47 1.58
C LEU A 35 0.41 21.20 1.28
N TYR A 36 0.57 21.69 0.06
CA TYR A 36 1.80 22.38 -0.35
C TYR A 36 1.52 23.57 -1.26
N GLN A 37 2.44 24.53 -1.26
CA GLN A 37 2.42 25.65 -2.17
C GLN A 37 3.32 25.36 -3.37
N VAL A 38 2.77 25.41 -4.57
CA VAL A 38 3.52 25.24 -5.81
C VAL A 38 4.53 26.38 -5.96
N GLY A 39 5.78 26.07 -6.38
CA GLY A 39 6.80 27.06 -6.63
C GLY A 39 7.24 27.86 -5.39
N HIS A 40 7.09 27.29 -4.17
CA HIS A 40 7.48 27.97 -2.93
C HIS A 40 9.01 28.20 -2.86
N ASP A 41 9.80 27.33 -3.51
CA ASP A 41 11.26 27.39 -3.53
C ASP A 41 11.83 28.43 -4.50
N ILE A 42 11.01 28.98 -5.39
CA ILE A 42 11.42 29.96 -6.40
C ILE A 42 10.85 31.33 -6.11
N ASP A 43 11.62 32.38 -6.38
CA ASP A 43 11.22 33.76 -6.09
C ASP A 43 11.86 34.76 -7.05
N LYS A 44 11.25 35.96 -7.18
CA LYS A 44 11.71 37.10 -7.99
C LYS A 44 11.95 36.74 -9.46
N ILE A 45 11.00 36.06 -10.07
CA ILE A 45 11.04 35.69 -11.47
C ILE A 45 9.94 36.48 -12.19
N VAL A 46 10.35 37.29 -13.15
CA VAL A 46 9.45 38.19 -13.86
C VAL A 46 9.54 38.00 -15.38
N VAL A 47 8.51 38.41 -16.10
CA VAL A 47 8.53 38.40 -17.57
C VAL A 47 9.53 39.44 -18.08
N GLY A 48 10.46 39.05 -18.94
CA GLY A 48 11.36 39.94 -19.65
C GLY A 48 11.12 39.87 -21.15
N LEU A 49 11.06 41.06 -21.77
CA LEU A 49 11.06 41.25 -23.23
C LEU A 49 12.51 41.45 -23.69
N VAL A 50 13.01 40.60 -24.57
CA VAL A 50 14.35 40.79 -25.18
C VAL A 50 14.25 41.85 -26.26
N GLU A 51 14.84 43.02 -25.99
CA GLU A 51 14.85 44.11 -26.94
C GLU A 51 15.91 43.93 -28.02
N THR A 52 17.13 43.49 -27.61
CA THR A 52 18.24 43.17 -28.54
C THR A 52 18.90 41.84 -28.12
N CYS A 53 19.37 41.08 -29.12
CA CYS A 53 20.06 39.81 -28.93
C CYS A 53 21.26 39.75 -29.89
N GLU A 54 22.47 39.92 -29.36
CA GLU A 54 23.70 39.96 -30.16
C GLU A 54 24.58 38.74 -29.86
N PRO A 55 25.05 37.98 -30.85
CA PRO A 55 25.90 36.81 -30.61
C PRO A 55 27.28 37.23 -30.10
N ILE A 56 27.81 36.48 -29.16
CA ILE A 56 29.22 36.62 -28.69
C ILE A 56 30.11 35.83 -29.67
N PRO A 57 31.06 36.49 -30.37
CA PRO A 57 31.94 35.79 -31.33
C PRO A 57 32.62 34.56 -30.75
N GLU A 58 32.72 33.51 -31.56
CA GLU A 58 33.33 32.21 -31.20
C GLU A 58 32.67 31.43 -30.05
N THR A 59 31.42 31.75 -29.69
CA THR A 59 30.65 31.06 -28.66
C THR A 59 29.22 30.82 -29.13
N HIS A 60 28.48 29.97 -28.42
CA HIS A 60 27.01 29.81 -28.55
C HIS A 60 26.22 30.82 -27.70
N LEU A 61 26.93 31.78 -27.06
CA LEU A 61 26.29 32.73 -26.15
C LEU A 61 25.85 34.00 -26.87
N HIS A 62 24.79 34.61 -26.35
CA HIS A 62 24.25 35.88 -26.76
C HIS A 62 24.27 36.89 -25.64
N VAL A 63 24.49 38.17 -25.95
CA VAL A 63 24.27 39.30 -25.05
C VAL A 63 22.92 39.89 -25.38
N CYS A 64 22.00 39.85 -24.42
CA CYS A 64 20.65 40.33 -24.55
C CYS A 64 20.43 41.59 -23.69
N GLN A 65 19.73 42.59 -24.26
CA GLN A 65 19.11 43.66 -23.46
C GLN A 65 17.67 43.27 -23.20
N VAL A 66 17.34 43.11 -21.94
CA VAL A 66 16.06 42.55 -21.52
C VAL A 66 15.30 43.57 -20.69
N ASN A 67 14.15 43.98 -21.18
CA ASN A 67 13.25 44.89 -20.50
C ASN A 67 12.35 44.07 -19.55
N ALA A 68 12.51 44.30 -18.26
CA ALA A 68 11.74 43.65 -17.17
C ALA A 68 10.74 44.59 -16.52
N GLY A 69 10.16 45.51 -17.27
CA GLY A 69 9.14 46.43 -16.82
C GLY A 69 9.63 47.37 -15.71
N GLU A 70 9.02 47.41 -14.58
CA GLU A 70 9.39 48.27 -13.43
C GLU A 70 10.80 47.98 -12.89
N TYR A 71 11.38 46.81 -13.17
CA TYR A 71 12.75 46.43 -12.80
C TYR A 71 13.81 46.98 -13.77
N GLY A 72 13.38 47.68 -14.85
CA GLY A 72 14.24 48.31 -15.86
C GLY A 72 14.77 47.33 -16.90
N THR A 73 15.61 47.91 -17.80
CA THR A 73 16.33 47.11 -18.82
C THR A 73 17.68 46.67 -18.29
N MET A 74 17.98 45.38 -18.43
CA MET A 74 19.21 44.79 -17.94
C MET A 74 19.91 43.94 -18.98
N GLN A 75 21.24 43.88 -18.90
CA GLN A 75 22.04 43.01 -19.75
C GLN A 75 22.09 41.61 -19.18
N ILE A 76 21.72 40.60 -19.96
CA ILE A 76 21.79 39.18 -19.59
C ILE A 76 22.52 38.43 -20.69
N CYS A 77 23.47 37.55 -20.29
CA CYS A 77 24.11 36.62 -21.20
C CYS A 77 23.34 35.30 -21.21
N CYS A 78 22.92 34.83 -22.38
CA CYS A 78 22.14 33.63 -22.54
C CYS A 78 22.77 32.66 -23.53
N GLY A 79 22.69 31.35 -23.27
CA GLY A 79 23.22 30.30 -24.15
C GLY A 79 22.13 29.45 -24.79
N ALA A 80 20.87 29.82 -24.64
CA ALA A 80 19.77 29.05 -25.19
C ALA A 80 19.62 29.33 -26.70
N ASP A 81 19.31 28.29 -27.47
CA ASP A 81 19.21 28.40 -28.95
C ASP A 81 17.97 29.17 -29.41
N ASN A 82 16.92 29.22 -28.59
CA ASN A 82 15.64 29.87 -28.90
C ASN A 82 15.55 31.33 -28.42
N VAL A 83 16.64 31.91 -27.87
CA VAL A 83 16.64 33.32 -27.49
C VAL A 83 16.66 34.23 -28.73
N GLN A 84 15.71 35.17 -28.84
CA GLN A 84 15.60 36.09 -29.95
C GLN A 84 15.06 37.46 -29.53
N ALA A 85 15.38 38.49 -30.33
CA ALA A 85 14.80 39.80 -30.11
C ALA A 85 13.27 39.78 -30.39
N GLY A 86 12.52 40.46 -29.54
CA GLY A 86 11.04 40.40 -29.52
C GLY A 86 10.44 39.25 -28.70
N GLY A 87 11.23 38.24 -28.31
CA GLY A 87 10.80 37.15 -27.46
C GLY A 87 10.57 37.59 -26.02
N LYS A 88 9.61 36.95 -25.38
CA LYS A 88 9.31 37.11 -23.94
C LYS A 88 9.65 35.83 -23.18
N TYR A 89 10.46 35.96 -22.13
CA TYR A 89 10.98 34.83 -21.38
C TYR A 89 10.95 35.12 -19.87
N PRO A 90 10.95 34.11 -19.01
CA PRO A 90 11.15 34.31 -17.57
C PRO A 90 12.56 34.84 -17.28
N VAL A 91 12.64 35.87 -16.47
CA VAL A 91 13.88 36.49 -15.99
C VAL A 91 13.98 36.30 -14.49
N ALA A 92 14.93 35.50 -14.05
CA ALA A 92 15.35 35.49 -12.66
C ALA A 92 16.23 36.67 -12.37
N LEU A 93 15.76 37.60 -11.53
CA LEU A 93 16.49 38.80 -11.12
C LEU A 93 17.68 38.48 -10.22
N VAL A 94 18.63 39.40 -10.06
CA VAL A 94 19.72 39.23 -9.08
C VAL A 94 19.13 39.08 -7.67
N GLY A 95 19.47 37.99 -6.99
CA GLY A 95 18.89 37.58 -5.71
C GLY A 95 17.64 36.72 -5.82
N ALA A 96 17.20 36.38 -7.03
CA ALA A 96 16.15 35.41 -7.25
C ALA A 96 16.62 34.01 -6.88
N THR A 97 15.68 33.12 -6.53
CA THR A 97 15.90 31.68 -6.35
C THR A 97 15.21 30.91 -7.48
N VAL A 98 15.91 29.93 -8.05
CA VAL A 98 15.42 29.01 -9.09
C VAL A 98 15.92 27.60 -8.80
N TYR A 99 15.34 26.59 -9.44
CA TYR A 99 15.87 25.24 -9.34
C TYR A 99 17.19 25.13 -10.11
N ALA A 100 18.16 24.47 -9.48
CA ALA A 100 19.40 24.09 -10.10
C ALA A 100 19.21 22.76 -10.85
N THR A 101 19.64 22.70 -12.10
CA THR A 101 19.52 21.52 -12.95
C THR A 101 20.85 20.83 -13.14
N ALA A 102 20.84 19.49 -13.25
CA ALA A 102 22.00 18.72 -13.66
C ALA A 102 22.40 19.02 -15.11
N LYS A 103 23.49 18.41 -15.56
CA LYS A 103 23.99 18.60 -16.95
C LYS A 103 23.02 18.14 -18.04
N ASP A 104 22.06 17.32 -17.72
CA ASP A 104 21.00 16.86 -18.63
C ASP A 104 19.88 17.90 -18.81
N HIS A 105 19.91 18.99 -18.04
CA HIS A 105 18.87 20.04 -17.97
C HIS A 105 17.45 19.54 -17.61
N LYS A 106 17.34 18.30 -17.13
CA LYS A 106 16.07 17.63 -16.78
C LYS A 106 15.95 17.37 -15.30
N THR A 107 17.05 16.93 -14.69
CA THR A 107 17.10 16.54 -13.28
C THR A 107 17.34 17.76 -12.40
N ILE A 108 16.46 17.99 -11.44
CA ILE A 108 16.61 19.05 -10.43
C ILE A 108 17.54 18.53 -9.32
N GLU A 109 18.63 19.27 -9.05
CA GLU A 109 19.62 18.93 -8.00
C GLU A 109 19.44 19.75 -6.72
N GLY A 110 18.53 20.74 -6.73
CA GLY A 110 18.26 21.61 -5.58
C GLY A 110 17.85 23.01 -6.01
N VAL A 111 18.08 24.00 -5.15
CA VAL A 111 17.74 25.40 -5.39
C VAL A 111 19.03 26.24 -5.45
N MET A 112 19.11 27.19 -6.39
CA MET A 112 20.24 28.11 -6.51
C MET A 112 19.78 29.57 -6.48
N THR A 113 20.63 30.43 -5.93
CA THR A 113 20.38 31.88 -5.92
C THR A 113 21.14 32.55 -7.06
N ILE A 114 20.45 33.34 -7.87
CA ILE A 114 21.03 34.09 -9.00
C ILE A 114 21.86 35.27 -8.51
N LYS A 115 23.08 35.34 -8.99
CA LYS A 115 24.04 36.38 -8.65
C LYS A 115 24.46 37.12 -9.93
N LYS A 116 24.87 38.38 -9.76
CA LYS A 116 25.57 39.09 -10.83
C LYS A 116 26.77 38.26 -11.29
N GLY A 117 26.82 37.92 -12.58
CA GLY A 117 27.86 37.13 -13.18
C GLY A 117 28.65 37.87 -14.24
N LYS A 118 29.74 37.23 -14.70
CA LYS A 118 30.50 37.67 -15.86
C LYS A 118 30.82 36.48 -16.76
N LEU A 119 30.33 36.53 -17.99
CA LEU A 119 30.48 35.44 -18.97
C LEU A 119 31.23 35.97 -20.20
N ARG A 120 32.38 35.33 -20.50
CA ARG A 120 33.22 35.74 -21.67
C ARG A 120 33.55 37.23 -21.78
N GLY A 121 33.64 37.95 -20.63
CA GLY A 121 33.95 39.37 -20.61
C GLY A 121 32.73 40.30 -20.45
N PHE A 122 31.52 39.79 -20.69
CA PHE A 122 30.28 40.56 -20.54
C PHE A 122 29.64 40.33 -19.20
N GLU A 123 29.08 41.36 -18.59
CA GLU A 123 28.37 41.31 -17.32
C GLU A 123 26.94 40.77 -17.54
N SER A 124 26.42 39.92 -16.64
CA SER A 124 25.04 39.42 -16.64
C SER A 124 24.37 39.79 -15.32
N TYR A 125 23.26 40.49 -15.41
CA TYR A 125 22.49 41.01 -14.26
C TYR A 125 21.19 40.20 -14.04
N GLY A 126 21.23 38.90 -14.24
CA GLY A 126 20.14 37.98 -14.11
C GLY A 126 20.34 36.75 -14.96
N MET A 127 19.32 35.94 -15.08
CA MET A 127 19.28 34.74 -15.90
C MET A 127 17.93 34.63 -16.58
N LEU A 128 17.95 34.29 -17.88
CA LEU A 128 16.75 33.82 -18.58
C LEU A 128 16.56 32.33 -18.26
N CYS A 129 15.33 31.93 -17.93
CA CYS A 129 15.07 30.58 -17.40
C CYS A 129 14.34 29.67 -18.39
N SER A 130 14.70 28.41 -18.36
CA SER A 130 13.94 27.30 -18.92
C SER A 130 12.76 26.94 -17.99
N GLY A 131 11.84 26.10 -18.48
CA GLY A 131 10.76 25.59 -17.63
C GLY A 131 11.26 24.73 -16.47
N THR A 132 12.31 23.92 -16.68
CA THR A 132 12.86 23.06 -15.63
C THR A 132 13.43 23.87 -14.46
N GLU A 133 14.04 25.02 -14.73
CA GLU A 133 14.54 25.94 -13.68
C GLU A 133 13.41 26.58 -12.87
N LEU A 134 12.16 26.50 -13.37
CA LEU A 134 10.95 26.90 -12.67
C LEU A 134 10.19 25.71 -12.05
N GLY A 135 10.68 24.47 -12.22
CA GLY A 135 10.02 23.26 -11.76
C GLY A 135 8.90 22.76 -12.67
N LEU A 136 8.81 23.28 -13.89
CA LEU A 136 7.86 22.84 -14.91
C LEU A 136 8.45 21.68 -15.72
N THR A 137 7.60 20.73 -16.10
CA THR A 137 7.97 19.59 -16.95
C THR A 137 7.30 19.70 -18.31
N GLU A 138 7.94 19.16 -19.36
CA GLU A 138 7.39 19.16 -20.72
C GLU A 138 6.06 18.40 -20.82
N ASP A 139 5.91 17.32 -20.04
CA ASP A 139 4.70 16.49 -20.03
C ASP A 139 3.46 17.24 -19.53
N LEU A 140 3.64 18.11 -18.53
CA LEU A 140 2.54 18.87 -17.93
C LEU A 140 2.39 20.26 -18.52
N TYR A 141 3.48 20.87 -18.99
CA TYR A 141 3.50 22.22 -19.55
C TYR A 141 4.27 22.20 -20.88
N PRO A 142 3.60 21.87 -21.99
CA PRO A 142 4.24 21.79 -23.29
C PRO A 142 4.93 23.10 -23.67
N GLY A 143 6.16 23.02 -24.14
CA GLY A 143 7.02 24.18 -24.39
C GLY A 143 7.90 24.58 -23.21
N ALA A 144 7.80 23.86 -22.07
CA ALA A 144 8.69 24.08 -20.94
C ALA A 144 10.14 23.66 -21.18
N GLY A 145 10.41 22.93 -22.22
CA GLY A 145 11.63 22.29 -22.70
C GLY A 145 12.93 22.54 -21.95
N TYR A 146 13.77 21.50 -21.86
CA TYR A 146 15.04 21.59 -21.11
C TYR A 146 16.18 22.15 -21.94
N ASN A 147 16.05 22.21 -23.27
CA ASN A 147 17.08 22.68 -24.18
C ASN A 147 16.83 24.10 -24.67
N GLY A 148 15.99 24.86 -24.00
CA GLY A 148 15.65 26.22 -24.40
C GLY A 148 14.97 26.98 -23.24
N LEU A 149 14.67 28.25 -23.51
CA LEU A 149 13.92 29.10 -22.58
C LEU A 149 12.43 28.80 -22.69
N LEU A 150 11.73 28.94 -21.57
CA LEU A 150 10.28 28.94 -21.59
C LEU A 150 9.76 30.19 -22.29
N GLU A 151 8.95 30.01 -23.33
CA GLU A 151 8.30 31.14 -24.01
C GLU A 151 7.07 31.58 -23.24
N MET A 152 7.00 32.87 -22.91
CA MET A 152 5.85 33.44 -22.22
C MET A 152 4.75 33.85 -23.20
N PRO A 153 3.47 33.84 -22.81
CA PRO A 153 2.38 34.28 -23.65
C PRO A 153 2.63 35.65 -24.27
N ALA A 154 2.20 35.85 -25.52
CA ALA A 154 2.44 37.08 -26.26
C ALA A 154 1.85 38.35 -25.61
N ASP A 155 0.73 38.20 -24.84
CA ASP A 155 0.08 39.24 -24.09
C ASP A 155 0.69 39.47 -22.70
N ALA A 156 1.63 38.61 -22.24
CA ALA A 156 2.29 38.80 -20.95
C ALA A 156 3.05 40.14 -20.92
N GLN A 157 2.84 40.91 -19.85
CA GLN A 157 3.47 42.24 -19.70
C GLN A 157 4.88 42.10 -19.10
N PRO A 158 5.88 42.82 -19.64
CA PRO A 158 7.20 42.86 -19.00
C PRO A 158 7.11 43.33 -17.55
N GLY A 159 7.81 42.64 -16.66
CA GLY A 159 7.76 42.88 -15.22
C GLY A 159 6.66 42.12 -14.47
N ALA A 160 5.72 41.50 -15.18
CA ALA A 160 4.68 40.66 -14.52
C ALA A 160 5.30 39.44 -13.85
N ASP A 161 4.72 39.00 -12.75
CA ASP A 161 5.16 37.81 -12.02
C ASP A 161 4.91 36.55 -12.85
N VAL A 162 5.96 35.79 -13.15
CA VAL A 162 5.90 34.55 -13.90
C VAL A 162 5.11 33.48 -13.16
N LYS A 163 5.20 33.43 -11.82
CA LYS A 163 4.49 32.44 -11.01
C LYS A 163 2.97 32.56 -11.18
N ALA A 164 2.45 33.77 -11.18
CA ALA A 164 1.02 34.02 -11.39
C ALA A 164 0.55 33.60 -12.79
N ILE A 165 1.41 33.74 -13.83
CA ILE A 165 1.07 33.34 -15.21
C ILE A 165 1.11 31.83 -15.38
N THR A 166 2.07 31.16 -14.75
CA THR A 166 2.29 29.72 -14.87
C THR A 166 1.56 28.87 -13.81
N GLY A 167 0.93 29.50 -12.81
CA GLY A 167 0.23 28.81 -11.70
C GLY A 167 1.17 28.30 -10.61
N LEU A 168 2.42 28.79 -10.58
CA LEU A 168 3.41 28.41 -9.58
C LEU A 168 3.27 29.21 -8.25
N ASP A 169 2.12 29.80 -8.00
CA ASP A 169 1.77 30.54 -6.77
C ASP A 169 0.57 29.93 -6.04
N ASP A 170 0.03 28.82 -6.54
CA ASP A 170 -1.16 28.19 -6.00
C ASP A 170 -0.88 27.25 -4.81
N TRP A 171 -1.90 27.07 -3.98
CA TRP A 171 -1.92 26.03 -2.95
C TRP A 171 -2.61 24.77 -3.47
N MET A 172 -1.98 23.63 -3.25
CA MET A 172 -2.47 22.31 -3.67
C MET A 172 -2.88 21.48 -2.47
N PHE A 173 -4.08 20.95 -2.55
CA PHE A 173 -4.55 19.90 -1.64
C PHE A 173 -4.52 18.58 -2.37
N ASP A 174 -3.76 17.62 -1.88
CA ASP A 174 -3.91 16.23 -2.33
C ASP A 174 -4.88 15.51 -1.42
N ILE A 175 -6.10 15.26 -1.93
CA ILE A 175 -7.21 14.73 -1.16
C ILE A 175 -7.40 13.25 -1.47
N SER A 176 -7.35 12.41 -0.43
CA SER A 176 -7.73 11.01 -0.49
C SER A 176 -9.25 10.87 -0.40
N LEU A 177 -9.85 10.17 -1.33
CA LEU A 177 -11.30 10.02 -1.43
C LEU A 177 -11.74 8.60 -1.11
N THR A 178 -12.70 8.47 -0.21
CA THR A 178 -13.32 7.19 0.14
C THR A 178 -14.17 6.64 -1.02
N ALA A 179 -14.35 5.33 -1.06
CA ALA A 179 -15.04 4.66 -2.17
C ALA A 179 -16.53 5.02 -2.25
N ASN A 180 -17.16 5.47 -1.16
CA ASN A 180 -18.56 5.88 -1.10
C ASN A 180 -18.81 7.29 -1.65
N ARG A 181 -17.74 8.11 -1.85
CA ARG A 181 -17.86 9.50 -2.32
C ARG A 181 -17.30 9.71 -3.74
N PRO A 182 -17.82 8.99 -4.76
CA PRO A 182 -17.40 9.18 -6.15
C PRO A 182 -17.73 10.58 -6.69
N ASP A 183 -18.78 11.25 -6.20
CA ASP A 183 -19.16 12.61 -6.50
C ASP A 183 -18.03 13.64 -6.24
N CYS A 184 -17.18 13.35 -5.26
CA CYS A 184 -16.04 14.19 -4.89
C CYS A 184 -14.79 13.97 -5.76
N GLN A 185 -14.82 13.12 -6.79
CA GLN A 185 -13.71 12.94 -7.74
C GLN A 185 -13.58 14.10 -8.76
N SER A 186 -14.04 15.28 -8.38
CA SER A 186 -14.08 16.49 -9.20
C SER A 186 -13.87 17.75 -8.35
N ILE A 187 -13.40 18.83 -9.00
CA ILE A 187 -13.26 20.14 -8.33
C ILE A 187 -14.64 20.62 -7.84
N LEU A 188 -15.67 20.45 -8.65
CA LEU A 188 -17.05 20.85 -8.29
C LEU A 188 -17.60 20.02 -7.13
N GLY A 189 -17.28 18.74 -7.06
CA GLY A 189 -17.66 17.87 -5.93
C GLY A 189 -17.04 18.33 -4.62
N ILE A 190 -15.74 18.60 -4.62
CA ILE A 190 -15.06 19.18 -3.45
C ILE A 190 -15.57 20.58 -3.12
N ALA A 191 -15.88 21.40 -4.15
CA ALA A 191 -16.44 22.71 -3.94
C ALA A 191 -17.83 22.67 -3.25
N ARG A 192 -18.69 21.66 -3.55
CA ARG A 192 -19.94 21.43 -2.83
C ARG A 192 -19.71 21.19 -1.35
N GLU A 193 -18.74 20.38 -1.01
CA GLU A 193 -18.39 20.07 0.37
C GLU A 193 -17.80 21.30 1.10
N VAL A 194 -16.87 22.00 0.45
CA VAL A 194 -16.29 23.25 0.99
C VAL A 194 -17.38 24.33 1.18
N SER A 195 -18.34 24.44 0.24
CA SER A 195 -19.50 25.31 0.36
C SER A 195 -20.33 25.00 1.60
N ALA A 196 -20.59 23.71 1.87
CA ALA A 196 -21.33 23.26 3.04
C ALA A 196 -20.56 23.51 4.35
N MET A 197 -19.26 23.21 4.38
CA MET A 197 -18.37 23.38 5.55
C MET A 197 -18.15 24.86 5.93
N LEU A 198 -18.09 25.75 4.93
CA LEU A 198 -17.92 27.18 5.13
C LEU A 198 -19.25 27.94 5.23
N GLU A 199 -20.37 27.28 4.98
CA GLU A 199 -21.71 27.88 4.90
C GLU A 199 -21.77 29.04 3.89
N LYS A 200 -21.04 28.90 2.79
CA LYS A 200 -20.97 29.86 1.69
C LYS A 200 -21.75 29.36 0.48
N PRO A 201 -22.36 30.23 -0.31
CA PRO A 201 -23.08 29.80 -1.50
C PRO A 201 -22.15 29.21 -2.55
N LEU A 202 -22.57 28.11 -3.16
CA LEU A 202 -21.91 27.51 -4.30
C LEU A 202 -22.28 28.25 -5.59
N LYS A 203 -21.25 28.58 -6.38
CA LYS A 203 -21.43 29.15 -7.75
C LYS A 203 -21.26 28.02 -8.75
N MET A 204 -22.33 27.68 -9.48
CA MET A 204 -22.24 26.65 -10.51
C MET A 204 -21.50 27.16 -11.75
N PRO A 205 -20.72 26.30 -12.44
CA PRO A 205 -20.11 26.68 -13.71
C PRO A 205 -21.19 26.99 -14.77
N SER A 206 -20.88 27.92 -15.69
CA SER A 206 -21.77 28.22 -16.80
C SER A 206 -21.92 27.03 -17.73
N THR A 207 -23.16 26.76 -18.15
CA THR A 207 -23.50 25.65 -19.04
C THR A 207 -24.41 26.08 -20.20
N ASP A 208 -24.59 27.40 -20.35
CA ASP A 208 -25.40 27.95 -21.42
C ASP A 208 -24.64 27.92 -22.74
N TYR A 209 -25.28 27.45 -23.79
CA TYR A 209 -24.76 27.44 -25.16
C TYR A 209 -25.92 27.65 -26.16
N THR A 210 -25.54 28.02 -27.39
CA THR A 210 -26.49 28.27 -28.45
C THR A 210 -26.45 27.19 -29.52
N GLU A 211 -27.56 26.46 -29.71
CA GLU A 211 -27.65 25.51 -30.80
C GLU A 211 -27.97 26.22 -32.14
N THR A 212 -27.29 25.76 -33.16
CA THR A 212 -27.58 26.18 -34.53
C THR A 212 -28.58 25.22 -35.21
N GLU A 213 -29.26 25.65 -36.25
CA GLU A 213 -30.19 24.80 -37.02
C GLU A 213 -29.51 23.74 -37.91
N VAL A 214 -28.16 23.74 -37.97
CA VAL A 214 -27.39 22.78 -38.78
C VAL A 214 -27.52 21.39 -38.18
N LYS A 215 -27.84 20.40 -39.01
CA LYS A 215 -28.02 19.01 -38.61
C LYS A 215 -27.06 18.08 -39.31
N LYS A 216 -26.67 17.02 -38.59
CA LYS A 216 -26.00 15.85 -39.17
C LYS A 216 -27.10 14.81 -39.47
N ASP A 217 -27.61 14.84 -40.74
CA ASP A 217 -28.72 13.98 -41.13
C ASP A 217 -28.40 12.49 -41.01
N GLY A 218 -29.36 11.73 -40.49
CA GLY A 218 -29.30 10.27 -40.39
C GLY A 218 -28.33 9.72 -39.34
N PHE A 219 -27.79 10.56 -38.46
CA PHE A 219 -26.96 10.07 -37.34
C PHE A 219 -27.80 9.33 -36.31
N LYS A 220 -27.30 8.18 -35.87
CA LYS A 220 -27.98 7.30 -34.91
C LYS A 220 -27.06 6.94 -33.74
N VAL A 221 -27.70 6.75 -32.60
CA VAL A 221 -27.02 6.12 -31.43
C VAL A 221 -27.87 4.96 -30.97
N SER A 222 -27.29 3.80 -30.80
CA SER A 222 -27.90 2.61 -30.25
C SER A 222 -27.10 2.06 -29.06
N VAL A 223 -27.82 1.60 -28.04
CA VAL A 223 -27.20 0.94 -26.88
C VAL A 223 -27.78 -0.47 -26.78
N GLU A 224 -26.98 -1.45 -27.23
CA GLU A 224 -27.37 -2.87 -27.23
C GLU A 224 -27.10 -3.57 -25.89
N ALA A 225 -26.30 -2.93 -25.01
CA ALA A 225 -25.99 -3.44 -23.68
C ALA A 225 -26.41 -2.42 -22.60
N PRO A 226 -27.71 -2.18 -22.38
CA PRO A 226 -28.20 -1.18 -21.44
C PRO A 226 -27.88 -1.50 -19.97
N ASP A 227 -27.63 -2.75 -19.65
CA ASP A 227 -27.14 -3.21 -18.33
C ASP A 227 -25.69 -2.75 -18.05
N LEU A 228 -24.91 -2.49 -19.09
CA LEU A 228 -23.51 -2.02 -18.98
C LEU A 228 -23.36 -0.53 -19.32
N CYS A 229 -24.30 0.04 -20.05
CA CYS A 229 -24.33 1.46 -20.41
C CYS A 229 -25.74 2.02 -20.17
N PRO A 230 -26.12 2.40 -18.94
CA PRO A 230 -27.44 2.90 -18.64
C PRO A 230 -27.73 4.28 -19.24
N ARG A 231 -26.70 5.08 -19.54
CA ARG A 231 -26.84 6.36 -20.23
C ARG A 231 -25.73 6.60 -21.22
N TYR A 232 -26.11 7.07 -22.42
CA TYR A 232 -25.18 7.50 -23.47
C TYR A 232 -25.70 8.75 -24.14
N SER A 233 -24.97 9.85 -24.06
CA SER A 233 -25.27 11.13 -24.69
C SER A 233 -24.23 11.46 -25.73
N ALA A 234 -24.67 11.81 -26.92
CA ALA A 234 -23.82 12.23 -28.04
C ALA A 234 -24.29 13.57 -28.59
N HIS A 235 -23.37 14.49 -28.84
CA HIS A 235 -23.70 15.81 -29.39
C HIS A 235 -22.73 16.21 -30.51
N TYR A 236 -23.27 16.63 -31.65
CA TYR A 236 -22.51 17.01 -32.84
C TYR A 236 -22.05 18.47 -32.78
N VAL A 237 -20.77 18.68 -33.04
CA VAL A 237 -20.13 20.00 -33.16
C VAL A 237 -19.42 20.06 -34.52
N TYR A 238 -19.62 21.14 -35.26
CA TYR A 238 -19.08 21.34 -36.57
C TYR A 238 -18.33 22.68 -36.68
N ASP A 239 -17.69 22.96 -37.83
CA ASP A 239 -16.86 24.14 -38.05
C ASP A 239 -15.77 24.26 -36.95
N VAL A 240 -15.21 23.11 -36.60
CA VAL A 240 -14.20 22.99 -35.53
C VAL A 240 -12.91 23.63 -35.99
N LYS A 241 -12.34 24.45 -35.15
CA LYS A 241 -11.03 25.10 -35.34
C LYS A 241 -10.05 24.54 -34.34
N MET A 242 -9.23 23.63 -34.83
CA MET A 242 -8.16 23.07 -33.99
C MET A 242 -7.12 24.13 -33.64
N GLY A 243 -6.67 24.12 -32.44
CA GLY A 243 -5.67 25.06 -31.94
C GLY A 243 -5.28 24.78 -30.50
N GLU A 244 -4.45 25.67 -29.98
CA GLU A 244 -4.04 25.58 -28.57
C GLU A 244 -5.14 26.09 -27.63
N SER A 245 -5.20 25.49 -26.45
CA SER A 245 -6.07 25.95 -25.36
C SER A 245 -5.57 27.27 -24.77
N PRO A 246 -6.46 28.11 -24.21
CA PRO A 246 -6.05 29.33 -23.54
C PRO A 246 -5.19 29.06 -22.29
N SER A 247 -4.29 29.98 -21.95
CA SER A 247 -3.31 29.83 -20.87
C SER A 247 -3.94 29.45 -19.52
N TRP A 248 -5.14 29.97 -19.22
CA TRP A 248 -5.84 29.64 -17.97
C TRP A 248 -6.26 28.14 -17.90
N MET A 249 -6.67 27.55 -19.03
CA MET A 249 -7.05 26.14 -19.11
C MET A 249 -5.82 25.24 -19.03
N LYS A 250 -4.76 25.56 -19.79
CA LYS A 250 -3.47 24.85 -19.72
C LYS A 250 -2.92 24.82 -18.28
N ARG A 251 -2.93 25.96 -17.61
CA ARG A 251 -2.47 26.10 -16.23
C ARG A 251 -3.25 25.18 -15.28
N ARG A 252 -4.59 25.17 -15.35
CA ARG A 252 -5.43 24.35 -14.49
C ARG A 252 -5.21 22.86 -14.74
N LEU A 253 -5.13 22.47 -15.99
CA LEU A 253 -4.85 21.08 -16.36
C LEU A 253 -3.49 20.62 -15.82
N ALA A 254 -2.45 21.45 -16.02
CA ALA A 254 -1.11 21.15 -15.49
C ALA A 254 -1.09 20.98 -13.97
N LEU A 255 -1.78 21.86 -13.22
CA LEU A 255 -1.88 21.75 -11.75
C LEU A 255 -2.54 20.46 -11.28
N VAL A 256 -3.44 19.89 -12.07
CA VAL A 256 -4.09 18.60 -11.74
C VAL A 256 -3.48 17.40 -12.45
N GLY A 257 -2.28 17.56 -12.99
CA GLY A 257 -1.45 16.50 -13.57
C GLY A 257 -1.81 16.10 -15.00
N ILE A 258 -2.41 16.99 -15.80
CA ILE A 258 -2.74 16.75 -17.20
C ILE A 258 -2.00 17.75 -18.10
N GLY A 259 -1.22 17.24 -19.06
CA GLY A 259 -0.62 18.03 -20.12
C GLY A 259 -1.66 18.49 -21.15
N SER A 260 -1.55 19.74 -21.60
CA SER A 260 -2.41 20.26 -22.67
C SER A 260 -2.03 19.62 -24.03
N ILE A 261 -3.03 19.25 -24.83
CA ILE A 261 -2.83 18.62 -26.15
C ILE A 261 -3.39 19.54 -27.24
N SER A 262 -4.69 19.80 -27.20
CA SER A 262 -5.39 20.68 -28.14
C SER A 262 -6.68 21.17 -27.48
N ASN A 263 -7.25 22.26 -27.99
CA ASN A 263 -8.46 22.86 -27.43
C ASN A 263 -9.62 21.87 -27.25
N ILE A 264 -9.86 20.97 -28.21
CA ILE A 264 -10.97 19.98 -28.14
C ILE A 264 -10.66 18.90 -27.09
N VAL A 265 -9.45 18.35 -27.09
CA VAL A 265 -9.05 17.33 -26.11
C VAL A 265 -8.98 17.90 -24.70
N ASP A 266 -8.46 19.12 -24.57
CA ASP A 266 -8.35 19.80 -23.28
C ASP A 266 -9.73 20.15 -22.70
N ILE A 267 -10.74 20.48 -23.52
CA ILE A 267 -12.13 20.63 -23.04
C ILE A 267 -12.62 19.34 -22.40
N THR A 268 -12.38 18.16 -23.02
CA THR A 268 -12.82 16.89 -22.42
C THR A 268 -12.08 16.60 -21.10
N ASN A 269 -10.78 16.85 -21.05
CA ASN A 269 -9.97 16.70 -19.84
C ASN A 269 -10.33 17.71 -18.75
N TYR A 270 -10.67 18.93 -19.15
CA TYR A 270 -11.12 19.97 -18.22
C TYR A 270 -12.44 19.60 -17.55
N VAL A 271 -13.43 19.15 -18.32
CA VAL A 271 -14.73 18.67 -17.80
C VAL A 271 -14.55 17.44 -16.91
N LEU A 272 -13.64 16.53 -17.28
CA LEU A 272 -13.27 15.39 -16.46
C LEU A 272 -12.81 15.80 -15.05
N LYS A 273 -11.95 16.80 -14.94
CA LYS A 273 -11.44 17.29 -13.65
C LYS A 273 -12.42 18.24 -12.95
N GLU A 274 -13.10 19.11 -13.69
CA GLU A 274 -14.07 20.08 -13.15
C GLU A 274 -15.30 19.41 -12.57
N ILE A 275 -15.92 18.49 -13.32
CA ILE A 275 -17.25 17.91 -13.01
C ILE A 275 -17.14 16.43 -12.57
N GLY A 276 -16.08 15.74 -12.99
CA GLY A 276 -15.90 14.31 -12.73
C GLY A 276 -16.48 13.41 -13.83
N GLN A 277 -17.02 13.99 -14.91
CA GLN A 277 -17.55 13.25 -16.05
C GLN A 277 -16.45 12.98 -17.08
N PRO A 278 -16.02 11.72 -17.27
CA PRO A 278 -15.18 11.39 -18.40
C PRO A 278 -15.92 11.60 -19.72
N MET A 279 -15.26 12.29 -20.64
CA MET A 279 -15.80 12.58 -21.97
C MET A 279 -14.84 12.07 -23.04
N HIS A 280 -15.39 11.82 -24.22
CA HIS A 280 -14.60 11.55 -25.41
C HIS A 280 -15.10 12.41 -26.58
N ALA A 281 -14.23 12.68 -27.53
CA ALA A 281 -14.55 13.36 -28.76
C ALA A 281 -14.09 12.51 -29.94
N PHE A 282 -15.00 12.09 -30.78
CA PHE A 282 -14.70 11.34 -32.00
C PHE A 282 -14.61 12.30 -33.20
N ASP A 283 -13.57 12.17 -34.01
CA ASP A 283 -13.54 12.85 -35.31
C ASP A 283 -14.59 12.22 -36.25
N CYS A 284 -15.57 12.99 -36.63
CA CYS A 284 -16.69 12.51 -37.43
C CYS A 284 -16.27 12.04 -38.84
N SER A 285 -15.12 12.44 -39.35
CA SER A 285 -14.62 12.00 -40.64
C SER A 285 -14.18 10.53 -40.65
N TYR A 286 -13.89 9.98 -39.49
CA TYR A 286 -13.46 8.58 -39.33
C TYR A 286 -14.59 7.65 -38.85
N LEU A 287 -15.79 8.18 -38.51
CA LEU A 287 -16.95 7.38 -38.14
C LEU A 287 -17.68 6.87 -39.39
N GLU A 288 -17.62 5.56 -39.61
CA GLU A 288 -18.29 4.89 -40.71
C GLU A 288 -19.77 4.57 -40.38
N GLY A 289 -20.65 4.60 -41.35
CA GLY A 289 -22.07 4.25 -41.21
C GLY A 289 -22.93 5.32 -40.53
N ASN A 290 -22.38 6.48 -40.14
CA ASN A 290 -23.08 7.59 -39.47
C ASN A 290 -23.86 7.16 -38.24
N GLU A 291 -23.27 6.22 -37.48
CA GLU A 291 -23.88 5.59 -36.31
C GLU A 291 -22.81 5.42 -35.20
N ILE A 292 -23.29 5.46 -33.94
CA ILE A 292 -22.57 4.95 -32.76
C ILE A 292 -23.41 3.84 -32.16
N CYS A 293 -22.77 2.67 -31.94
CA CYS A 293 -23.38 1.52 -31.31
C CYS A 293 -22.58 1.09 -30.08
N VAL A 294 -23.20 1.14 -28.90
CA VAL A 294 -22.57 0.67 -27.66
C VAL A 294 -23.03 -0.76 -27.39
N ARG A 295 -22.09 -1.70 -27.52
CA ARG A 295 -22.38 -3.14 -27.44
C ARG A 295 -21.27 -3.91 -26.72
N ARG A 296 -21.54 -5.15 -26.40
CA ARG A 296 -20.47 -6.09 -26.01
C ARG A 296 -19.58 -6.39 -27.21
N ALA A 297 -18.27 -6.56 -26.95
CA ALA A 297 -17.33 -6.97 -27.99
C ALA A 297 -17.66 -8.38 -28.50
N HIS A 298 -17.29 -8.70 -29.73
CA HIS A 298 -17.30 -10.08 -30.22
C HIS A 298 -16.05 -10.81 -29.74
N GLU A 299 -16.13 -12.16 -29.70
CA GLU A 299 -14.99 -12.98 -29.32
C GLU A 299 -13.82 -12.80 -30.29
N GLY A 300 -12.65 -12.44 -29.75
CA GLY A 300 -11.45 -12.21 -30.54
C GLY A 300 -11.43 -10.88 -31.33
N GLU A 301 -12.41 -10.00 -31.14
CA GLU A 301 -12.45 -8.66 -31.75
C GLU A 301 -11.26 -7.82 -31.25
N LYS A 302 -10.67 -7.01 -32.15
CA LYS A 302 -9.44 -6.24 -31.86
C LYS A 302 -9.67 -4.75 -32.01
N ILE A 303 -8.96 -3.99 -31.19
CA ILE A 303 -8.87 -2.53 -31.28
C ILE A 303 -7.44 -2.07 -31.01
N VAL A 304 -6.98 -1.05 -31.72
CA VAL A 304 -5.77 -0.29 -31.37
C VAL A 304 -6.22 0.98 -30.69
N THR A 305 -5.75 1.20 -29.46
CA THR A 305 -6.12 2.37 -28.65
C THR A 305 -5.12 3.52 -28.80
N LEU A 306 -5.45 4.69 -28.23
CA LEU A 306 -4.65 5.93 -28.32
C LEU A 306 -3.20 5.78 -27.81
N ASP A 307 -2.91 4.74 -27.03
CA ASP A 307 -1.54 4.40 -26.60
C ASP A 307 -0.80 3.47 -27.59
N GLU A 308 -1.33 3.33 -28.81
CA GLU A 308 -0.78 2.50 -29.89
C GLU A 308 -0.68 0.99 -29.55
N GLN A 309 -1.40 0.52 -28.52
CA GLN A 309 -1.45 -0.89 -28.15
C GLN A 309 -2.66 -1.60 -28.77
N GLU A 310 -2.44 -2.80 -29.30
CA GLU A 310 -3.52 -3.67 -29.79
C GLU A 310 -4.07 -4.53 -28.66
N TYR A 311 -5.37 -4.46 -28.41
CA TYR A 311 -6.08 -5.29 -27.45
C TYR A 311 -7.01 -6.27 -28.15
N THR A 312 -7.01 -7.53 -27.71
CA THR A 312 -7.97 -8.56 -28.11
C THR A 312 -9.06 -8.66 -27.06
N MET A 313 -10.31 -8.53 -27.47
CA MET A 313 -11.47 -8.43 -26.60
C MET A 313 -12.29 -9.71 -26.61
N SER A 314 -13.16 -9.82 -25.62
CA SER A 314 -14.15 -10.87 -25.45
C SER A 314 -15.53 -10.26 -25.15
N PRO A 315 -16.63 -11.03 -25.17
CA PRO A 315 -17.95 -10.54 -24.83
C PRO A 315 -18.11 -9.98 -23.39
N ALA A 316 -17.10 -10.16 -22.54
CA ALA A 316 -17.04 -9.51 -21.24
C ALA A 316 -16.71 -8.01 -21.32
N ASN A 317 -16.14 -7.54 -22.41
CA ASN A 317 -15.74 -6.15 -22.60
C ASN A 317 -16.84 -5.37 -23.31
N LEU A 318 -17.06 -4.13 -22.89
CA LEU A 318 -17.95 -3.18 -23.55
C LEU A 318 -17.17 -2.33 -24.52
N VAL A 319 -17.68 -2.15 -25.74
CA VAL A 319 -17.07 -1.33 -26.78
C VAL A 319 -18.05 -0.32 -27.32
N ILE A 320 -17.51 0.80 -27.76
CA ILE A 320 -18.21 1.78 -28.57
C ILE A 320 -17.78 1.54 -30.01
N CYS A 321 -18.74 1.32 -30.89
CA CYS A 321 -18.50 1.05 -32.29
C CYS A 321 -19.11 2.16 -33.15
N ASP A 322 -18.57 2.40 -34.33
CA ASP A 322 -19.28 3.02 -35.40
C ASP A 322 -20.16 1.98 -36.17
N GLY A 323 -20.67 2.27 -37.33
CA GLY A 323 -21.47 1.30 -38.09
C GLY A 323 -20.73 0.06 -38.58
N VAL A 324 -19.41 -0.05 -38.38
CA VAL A 324 -18.55 -1.09 -38.99
C VAL A 324 -17.58 -1.70 -37.96
N LYS A 325 -16.93 -0.89 -37.10
CA LYS A 325 -15.79 -1.31 -36.28
C LYS A 325 -15.82 -0.69 -34.87
N PRO A 326 -15.11 -1.26 -33.88
CA PRO A 326 -14.90 -0.63 -32.58
C PRO A 326 -14.04 0.62 -32.71
N VAL A 327 -14.46 1.71 -32.06
CA VAL A 327 -13.80 3.01 -32.02
C VAL A 327 -13.37 3.41 -30.63
N ALA A 328 -13.82 2.71 -29.57
CA ALA A 328 -13.33 2.89 -28.23
C ALA A 328 -13.58 1.66 -27.33
N LEU A 329 -12.71 1.46 -26.34
CA LEU A 329 -12.98 0.63 -25.17
C LEU A 329 -13.81 1.47 -24.19
N ALA A 330 -15.06 1.14 -24.01
CA ALA A 330 -16.02 1.93 -23.22
C ALA A 330 -15.52 2.19 -21.78
N GLY A 331 -15.38 3.48 -21.45
CA GLY A 331 -14.93 3.93 -20.14
C GLY A 331 -13.44 3.70 -19.82
N VAL A 332 -12.66 3.13 -20.74
CA VAL A 332 -11.23 2.84 -20.52
C VAL A 332 -10.36 3.73 -21.42
N MET A 333 -10.49 3.62 -22.74
CA MET A 333 -9.64 4.38 -23.66
C MET A 333 -10.24 4.47 -25.07
N GLY A 334 -10.08 5.63 -25.72
CA GLY A 334 -10.44 5.83 -27.12
C GLY A 334 -9.59 5.01 -28.09
N GLY A 335 -10.14 4.73 -29.25
CA GLY A 335 -9.42 4.08 -30.36
C GLY A 335 -8.60 5.07 -31.17
N LEU A 336 -7.43 4.66 -31.62
CA LEU A 336 -6.55 5.43 -32.49
C LEU A 336 -7.22 5.75 -33.84
N ASN A 337 -8.17 4.94 -34.25
CA ASN A 337 -8.87 5.02 -35.53
C ASN A 337 -9.96 6.10 -35.61
N SER A 338 -10.21 6.81 -34.50
CA SER A 338 -11.20 7.89 -34.40
C SER A 338 -10.70 9.11 -33.62
N GLU A 339 -9.38 9.21 -33.44
CA GLU A 339 -8.74 10.29 -32.70
C GLU A 339 -8.93 11.67 -33.33
N ILE A 340 -8.90 12.71 -32.49
CA ILE A 340 -8.86 14.11 -32.91
C ILE A 340 -7.49 14.45 -33.46
N ARG A 341 -7.45 15.09 -34.66
CA ARG A 341 -6.24 15.51 -35.38
C ARG A 341 -6.25 17.00 -35.70
N GLU A 342 -5.14 17.53 -36.10
CA GLU A 342 -5.05 18.93 -36.54
C GLU A 342 -6.01 19.27 -37.69
N THR A 343 -6.41 18.26 -38.48
CA THR A 343 -7.31 18.40 -39.63
C THR A 343 -8.78 18.15 -39.28
N THR A 344 -9.11 17.95 -38.03
CA THR A 344 -10.48 17.68 -37.60
C THR A 344 -11.38 18.90 -37.77
N GLU A 345 -12.46 18.79 -38.59
CA GLU A 345 -13.43 19.84 -38.87
C GLU A 345 -14.76 19.65 -38.13
N SER A 346 -15.05 18.46 -37.69
CA SER A 346 -16.26 18.16 -36.93
C SER A 346 -16.06 17.02 -35.95
N VAL A 347 -16.69 17.13 -34.79
CA VAL A 347 -16.58 16.14 -33.69
C VAL A 347 -17.94 15.69 -33.20
N MET A 348 -18.00 14.45 -32.75
CA MET A 348 -19.07 13.92 -31.94
C MET A 348 -18.58 13.79 -30.49
N PHE A 349 -19.09 14.68 -29.61
CA PHE A 349 -18.84 14.55 -28.19
C PHE A 349 -19.64 13.42 -27.60
N GLU A 350 -19.03 12.68 -26.69
CA GLU A 350 -19.61 11.62 -25.89
C GLU A 350 -19.55 12.00 -24.42
N ALA A 351 -20.66 11.79 -23.70
CA ALA A 351 -20.69 11.69 -22.27
C ALA A 351 -21.59 10.50 -21.89
N ALA A 352 -21.08 9.56 -21.10
CA ALA A 352 -21.79 8.33 -20.81
C ALA A 352 -21.65 7.92 -19.34
N LYS A 353 -22.53 7.04 -18.90
CA LYS A 353 -22.39 6.25 -17.68
C LYS A 353 -22.17 4.79 -18.07
N PHE A 354 -21.12 4.18 -17.52
CA PHE A 354 -20.82 2.77 -17.71
C PHE A 354 -20.86 2.03 -16.37
N ALA A 355 -21.20 0.75 -16.41
CA ALA A 355 -21.26 -0.10 -15.23
C ALA A 355 -19.89 -0.25 -14.58
N ARG A 356 -19.78 0.12 -13.30
CA ARG A 356 -18.53 0.17 -12.48
C ARG A 356 -17.75 -1.13 -12.59
N ASP A 357 -18.42 -2.25 -12.36
CA ASP A 357 -17.81 -3.58 -12.35
C ASP A 357 -17.25 -3.99 -13.71
N ASN A 358 -17.93 -3.60 -14.80
CA ASN A 358 -17.49 -3.92 -16.15
C ASN A 358 -16.21 -3.15 -16.50
N VAL A 359 -16.18 -1.84 -16.26
CA VAL A 359 -14.99 -1.01 -16.51
C VAL A 359 -13.80 -1.50 -15.68
N ARG A 360 -14.01 -1.78 -14.39
CA ARG A 360 -12.99 -2.32 -13.49
C ARG A 360 -12.43 -3.65 -13.99
N LYS A 361 -13.31 -4.60 -14.37
CA LYS A 361 -12.88 -5.91 -14.88
C LYS A 361 -12.12 -5.78 -16.19
N THR A 362 -12.61 -4.93 -17.12
CA THR A 362 -11.97 -4.66 -18.40
C THR A 362 -10.59 -4.03 -18.20
N ALA A 363 -10.48 -2.96 -17.41
CA ALA A 363 -9.23 -2.27 -17.14
C ALA A 363 -8.17 -3.22 -16.54
N ARG A 364 -8.57 -4.05 -15.57
CA ARG A 364 -7.68 -5.04 -14.93
C ARG A 364 -7.29 -6.18 -15.87
N ALA A 365 -8.22 -6.73 -16.64
CA ALA A 365 -7.95 -7.84 -17.55
C ALA A 365 -6.98 -7.42 -18.67
N LEU A 366 -7.08 -6.18 -19.15
CA LEU A 366 -6.21 -5.62 -20.18
C LEU A 366 -4.94 -4.96 -19.60
N GLY A 367 -4.80 -4.90 -18.27
CA GLY A 367 -3.67 -4.24 -17.61
C GLY A 367 -3.59 -2.73 -17.89
N LYS A 368 -4.73 -2.09 -18.17
CA LYS A 368 -4.80 -0.68 -18.57
C LYS A 368 -5.68 0.14 -17.62
N SER A 369 -5.06 1.11 -16.96
CA SER A 369 -5.76 2.10 -16.15
C SER A 369 -5.64 3.48 -16.80
N SER A 370 -6.70 4.28 -16.72
CA SER A 370 -6.76 5.67 -17.17
C SER A 370 -7.51 6.53 -16.16
N ASP A 371 -7.41 7.86 -16.29
CA ASP A 371 -8.20 8.81 -15.50
C ASP A 371 -9.71 8.57 -15.66
N SER A 372 -10.15 8.16 -16.86
CA SER A 372 -11.55 7.76 -17.16
C SER A 372 -11.93 6.49 -16.40
N SER A 373 -11.15 5.40 -16.57
CA SER A 373 -11.46 4.12 -15.93
C SER A 373 -11.48 4.23 -14.41
N SER A 374 -10.57 5.02 -13.83
CA SER A 374 -10.51 5.28 -12.38
C SER A 374 -11.78 5.95 -11.84
N ARG A 375 -12.46 6.79 -12.64
CA ARG A 375 -13.74 7.41 -12.26
C ARG A 375 -14.89 6.46 -12.45
N PHE A 376 -14.98 5.81 -13.60
CA PHE A 376 -16.08 4.87 -13.85
C PHE A 376 -16.07 3.68 -12.89
N GLU A 377 -14.91 3.15 -12.52
CA GLU A 377 -14.83 2.04 -11.55
C GLU A 377 -15.27 2.43 -10.13
N LYS A 378 -15.18 3.71 -9.77
CA LYS A 378 -15.69 4.24 -8.50
C LYS A 378 -17.16 4.70 -8.59
N GLY A 379 -17.58 5.16 -9.76
CA GLY A 379 -18.93 5.59 -10.05
C GLY A 379 -18.98 6.96 -10.74
N VAL A 380 -19.84 7.06 -11.75
CA VAL A 380 -20.21 8.31 -12.44
C VAL A 380 -21.73 8.30 -12.53
N ASP A 381 -22.36 9.36 -12.09
CA ASP A 381 -23.82 9.49 -12.03
C ASP A 381 -24.43 10.06 -13.33
N GLU A 382 -25.73 9.88 -13.51
CA GLU A 382 -26.47 10.36 -14.68
C GLU A 382 -26.58 11.89 -14.73
N TYR A 383 -26.56 12.56 -13.59
CA TYR A 383 -26.61 14.03 -13.51
C TYR A 383 -25.30 14.64 -14.06
N SER A 384 -24.16 14.10 -13.66
CA SER A 384 -22.84 14.53 -14.14
C SER A 384 -22.69 14.33 -15.64
N THR A 385 -23.31 13.27 -16.21
CA THR A 385 -23.34 13.05 -17.67
C THR A 385 -23.98 14.23 -18.41
N VAL A 386 -25.12 14.72 -17.95
CA VAL A 386 -25.81 15.87 -18.56
C VAL A 386 -25.06 17.17 -18.33
N LEU A 387 -24.59 17.38 -17.09
CA LEU A 387 -23.86 18.59 -16.70
C LEU A 387 -22.54 18.69 -17.48
N GLY A 388 -21.82 17.59 -17.61
CA GLY A 388 -20.55 17.52 -18.35
C GLY A 388 -20.73 17.82 -19.83
N MET A 389 -21.72 17.24 -20.47
CA MET A 389 -22.03 17.54 -21.88
C MET A 389 -22.32 19.03 -22.06
N LYS A 390 -23.24 19.61 -21.27
CA LYS A 390 -23.56 21.03 -21.36
C LYS A 390 -22.37 21.93 -21.13
N ARG A 391 -21.49 21.57 -20.17
CA ARG A 391 -20.29 22.34 -19.89
C ARG A 391 -19.29 22.30 -21.04
N ALA A 392 -19.08 21.14 -21.66
CA ALA A 392 -18.21 21.01 -22.83
C ALA A 392 -18.72 21.88 -24.00
N LEU A 393 -20.01 21.87 -24.27
CA LEU A 393 -20.64 22.67 -25.34
C LEU A 393 -20.53 24.18 -25.05
N HIS A 394 -20.72 24.58 -23.79
CA HIS A 394 -20.48 25.98 -23.37
C HIS A 394 -19.01 26.39 -23.65
N LEU A 395 -18.03 25.53 -23.29
CA LEU A 395 -16.62 25.81 -23.52
C LEU A 395 -16.28 25.89 -25.01
N ILE A 396 -16.89 25.07 -25.87
CA ILE A 396 -16.77 25.20 -27.35
C ILE A 396 -17.17 26.57 -27.82
N GLU A 397 -18.31 27.10 -27.33
CA GLU A 397 -18.80 28.44 -27.70
C GLU A 397 -17.94 29.56 -27.11
N GLU A 398 -17.60 29.47 -25.79
CA GLU A 398 -16.77 30.44 -25.09
C GLU A 398 -15.39 30.60 -25.76
N LEU A 399 -14.77 29.50 -26.16
CA LEU A 399 -13.46 29.51 -26.82
C LEU A 399 -13.56 29.80 -28.31
N GLY A 400 -14.76 29.84 -28.89
CA GLY A 400 -14.97 30.06 -30.30
C GLY A 400 -14.34 29.01 -31.23
N CYS A 401 -14.14 27.79 -30.71
CA CYS A 401 -13.44 26.72 -31.40
C CYS A 401 -14.36 25.74 -32.16
N GLY A 402 -15.66 26.01 -32.22
CA GLY A 402 -16.64 25.25 -32.99
C GLY A 402 -18.04 25.82 -32.89
N LYS A 403 -18.98 25.19 -33.57
CA LYS A 403 -20.40 25.52 -33.56
C LYS A 403 -21.22 24.33 -33.10
N VAL A 404 -22.10 24.54 -32.14
CA VAL A 404 -22.97 23.50 -31.58
C VAL A 404 -24.17 23.27 -32.49
N SER A 405 -24.35 22.02 -32.91
CA SER A 405 -25.46 21.60 -33.76
C SER A 405 -26.73 21.31 -32.96
N SER A 406 -27.91 21.39 -33.57
CA SER A 406 -29.13 20.82 -32.98
C SER A 406 -29.23 19.29 -33.08
N THR A 407 -28.20 18.62 -33.63
CA THR A 407 -28.12 17.15 -33.63
C THR A 407 -27.49 16.64 -32.34
N HIS A 408 -28.34 16.07 -31.51
CA HIS A 408 -27.93 15.36 -30.30
C HIS A 408 -28.81 14.12 -30.07
N VAL A 409 -28.26 13.14 -29.37
CA VAL A 409 -29.00 11.93 -28.97
C VAL A 409 -28.65 11.66 -27.52
N ASP A 410 -29.64 11.44 -26.68
CA ASP A 410 -29.47 11.06 -25.28
C ASP A 410 -30.32 9.79 -25.02
N VAL A 411 -29.66 8.65 -24.92
CA VAL A 411 -30.27 7.37 -24.55
C VAL A 411 -30.12 7.19 -23.05
N ASN A 412 -31.22 7.20 -22.31
CA ASN A 412 -31.24 7.01 -20.87
C ASN A 412 -32.20 5.89 -20.48
N VAL A 413 -31.70 4.82 -19.93
CA VAL A 413 -32.45 3.71 -19.31
C VAL A 413 -32.05 3.54 -17.83
N GLY A 414 -31.20 4.43 -17.32
CA GLY A 414 -30.75 4.45 -15.92
C GLY A 414 -31.67 5.27 -15.01
N ASN A 415 -31.08 5.78 -13.94
CA ASN A 415 -31.77 6.55 -12.92
C ASN A 415 -32.18 7.93 -13.40
N SER A 416 -33.15 8.53 -12.70
CA SER A 416 -33.54 9.93 -12.90
C SER A 416 -32.38 10.87 -12.46
N ILE A 417 -32.25 11.99 -13.14
CA ILE A 417 -31.36 13.10 -12.74
C ILE A 417 -32.01 14.02 -11.70
N GLU A 418 -33.30 13.83 -11.42
CA GLU A 418 -34.02 14.60 -10.42
C GLU A 418 -33.74 14.04 -9.02
N PRO A 419 -33.73 14.89 -7.99
CA PRO A 419 -33.53 14.43 -6.61
C PRO A 419 -34.58 13.40 -6.20
N GLN A 420 -34.14 12.38 -5.46
CA GLN A 420 -35.05 11.30 -5.02
C GLN A 420 -35.42 11.47 -3.55
N PRO A 421 -36.70 11.26 -3.18
CA PRO A 421 -37.13 11.40 -1.79
C PRO A 421 -36.66 10.23 -0.95
N MET A 422 -36.14 10.55 0.25
CA MET A 422 -35.75 9.61 1.29
C MET A 422 -36.38 10.01 2.62
N GLN A 423 -36.85 9.05 3.40
CA GLN A 423 -37.40 9.30 4.74
C GLN A 423 -36.62 8.51 5.79
N VAL A 424 -36.24 9.18 6.87
CA VAL A 424 -35.57 8.57 8.02
C VAL A 424 -36.11 9.11 9.34
N SER A 425 -36.00 8.33 10.40
CA SER A 425 -36.35 8.77 11.76
C SER A 425 -35.19 9.56 12.38
N ILE A 426 -35.43 10.78 12.86
CA ILE A 426 -34.46 11.60 13.58
C ILE A 426 -33.98 10.86 14.84
N HIS A 427 -34.90 10.20 15.55
CA HIS A 427 -34.55 9.40 16.71
C HIS A 427 -33.58 8.26 16.38
N LYS A 428 -33.75 7.56 15.26
CA LYS A 428 -32.81 6.52 14.81
C LYS A 428 -31.47 7.11 14.44
N VAL A 429 -31.39 8.26 13.74
CA VAL A 429 -30.16 8.98 13.44
C VAL A 429 -29.41 9.29 14.73
N ASN A 430 -30.05 9.92 15.71
CA ASN A 430 -29.46 10.25 17.01
C ASN A 430 -29.03 9.01 17.79
N SER A 431 -29.80 7.92 17.70
CA SER A 431 -29.46 6.65 18.34
C SER A 431 -28.15 6.05 17.82
N VAL A 432 -27.90 6.15 16.51
CA VAL A 432 -26.62 5.71 15.90
C VAL A 432 -25.48 6.62 16.35
N LEU A 433 -25.70 7.93 16.35
CA LEU A 433 -24.70 8.90 16.81
C LEU A 433 -24.35 8.78 18.29
N GLY A 434 -25.29 8.27 19.11
CA GLY A 434 -25.13 8.21 20.55
C GLY A 434 -25.14 9.59 21.26
N ILE A 435 -25.58 10.62 20.52
CA ILE A 435 -25.79 11.99 21.00
C ILE A 435 -27.10 12.53 20.45
N GLU A 436 -27.66 13.54 21.12
CA GLU A 436 -28.88 14.21 20.68
C GLU A 436 -28.52 15.49 19.89
N VAL A 437 -28.63 15.43 18.57
CA VAL A 437 -28.53 16.59 17.67
C VAL A 437 -29.95 17.13 17.47
N PRO A 438 -30.20 18.44 17.75
CA PRO A 438 -31.51 19.02 17.55
C PRO A 438 -32.00 18.91 16.11
N ALA A 439 -33.28 18.65 15.90
CA ALA A 439 -33.87 18.53 14.55
C ALA A 439 -33.62 19.76 13.67
N GLU A 440 -33.68 20.97 14.25
CA GLU A 440 -33.38 22.21 13.54
C GLU A 440 -31.92 22.25 13.04
N GLU A 441 -31.00 21.72 13.81
CA GLU A 441 -29.59 21.63 13.44
C GLU A 441 -29.38 20.59 12.32
N ILE A 442 -30.00 19.42 12.44
CA ILE A 442 -29.98 18.42 11.36
C ILE A 442 -30.50 19.02 10.06
N VAL A 443 -31.62 19.75 10.12
CA VAL A 443 -32.19 20.44 8.96
C VAL A 443 -31.20 21.45 8.38
N ARG A 444 -30.52 22.24 9.21
CA ARG A 444 -29.53 23.22 8.76
C ARG A 444 -28.37 22.55 8.03
N LEU A 445 -27.80 21.49 8.62
CA LEU A 445 -26.67 20.75 8.05
C LEU A 445 -27.04 20.07 6.73
N MET A 446 -28.16 19.36 6.69
CA MET A 446 -28.62 18.67 5.48
C MET A 446 -29.01 19.65 4.36
N LYS A 447 -29.49 20.86 4.71
CA LYS A 447 -29.76 21.92 3.72
C LYS A 447 -28.46 22.43 3.10
N ASN A 448 -27.40 22.62 3.88
CA ASN A 448 -26.08 23.03 3.38
C ASN A 448 -25.50 22.00 2.40
N LEU A 449 -25.82 20.72 2.59
CA LEU A 449 -25.45 19.61 1.70
C LEU A 449 -26.40 19.42 0.50
N ASN A 450 -27.38 20.34 0.28
CA ASN A 450 -28.37 20.35 -0.81
C ASN A 450 -29.41 19.20 -0.76
N PHE A 451 -29.69 18.63 0.40
CA PHE A 451 -30.71 17.58 0.55
C PHE A 451 -32.15 18.11 0.70
N ASN A 452 -32.35 19.42 0.73
CA ASN A 452 -33.67 20.08 0.85
C ASN A 452 -34.58 19.42 1.92
N PRO A 453 -34.19 19.40 3.20
CA PRO A 453 -34.88 18.68 4.26
C PRO A 453 -36.22 19.30 4.63
N THR A 454 -37.19 18.41 5.00
CA THR A 454 -38.46 18.79 5.68
C THR A 454 -38.67 17.83 6.86
N VAL A 455 -39.30 18.32 7.95
CA VAL A 455 -39.54 17.54 9.16
C VAL A 455 -41.02 17.54 9.50
N ASP A 456 -41.55 16.34 9.78
CA ASP A 456 -42.90 16.12 10.33
C ASP A 456 -42.79 15.17 11.54
N GLY A 457 -42.83 15.72 12.74
CA GLY A 457 -42.57 14.99 13.98
C GLY A 457 -41.18 14.37 14.05
N ASP A 458 -41.10 13.04 14.05
CA ASP A 458 -39.80 12.29 14.04
C ASP A 458 -39.32 11.98 12.61
N VAL A 459 -40.14 12.25 11.58
CA VAL A 459 -39.79 11.92 10.21
C VAL A 459 -39.05 13.06 9.54
N LEU A 460 -37.82 12.83 9.16
CA LEU A 460 -36.99 13.69 8.29
C LEU A 460 -37.16 13.20 6.85
N THR A 461 -37.68 14.04 5.97
CA THR A 461 -37.75 13.78 4.52
C THR A 461 -36.66 14.60 3.83
N LEU A 462 -35.80 13.93 3.10
CA LEU A 462 -34.70 14.49 2.32
C LEU A 462 -34.99 14.34 0.82
N GLN A 463 -34.47 15.25 0.01
CA GLN A 463 -34.37 15.11 -1.43
C GLN A 463 -32.92 14.79 -1.79
N VAL A 464 -32.62 13.51 -2.00
CA VAL A 464 -31.25 13.04 -2.26
C VAL A 464 -30.84 13.51 -3.66
N PRO A 465 -29.78 14.33 -3.79
CA PRO A 465 -29.29 14.75 -5.10
C PRO A 465 -28.81 13.56 -5.93
N ALA A 466 -29.06 13.57 -7.24
CA ALA A 466 -28.71 12.45 -8.11
C ALA A 466 -27.21 12.11 -8.18
N TYR A 467 -26.33 13.07 -7.84
CA TYR A 467 -24.88 12.83 -7.75
C TYR A 467 -24.46 12.09 -6.46
N ARG A 468 -25.34 11.92 -5.47
CA ARG A 468 -25.10 11.16 -4.25
C ARG A 468 -25.56 9.71 -4.44
N GLU A 469 -24.92 8.99 -5.36
CA GLU A 469 -25.22 7.58 -5.65
C GLU A 469 -25.10 6.66 -4.43
N ASP A 470 -24.23 7.01 -3.46
CA ASP A 470 -24.05 6.33 -2.19
C ASP A 470 -25.31 6.32 -1.32
N MET A 471 -26.17 7.30 -1.50
CA MET A 471 -27.40 7.46 -0.72
C MET A 471 -28.68 7.16 -1.51
N LEU A 472 -28.61 6.89 -2.83
CA LEU A 472 -29.78 6.55 -3.62
C LEU A 472 -30.35 5.17 -3.22
N PRO A 473 -31.68 4.98 -3.26
CA PRO A 473 -32.31 3.69 -3.01
C PRO A 473 -31.82 2.62 -3.99
N GLU A 474 -31.41 1.46 -3.49
CA GLU A 474 -31.03 0.31 -4.31
C GLU A 474 -32.16 -0.73 -4.35
N GLY A 475 -33.02 -0.67 -5.37
CA GLY A 475 -34.06 -1.66 -5.65
C GLY A 475 -35.25 -1.66 -4.66
N GLU A 476 -36.00 -2.77 -4.66
CA GLU A 476 -37.20 -2.93 -3.82
C GLU A 476 -36.95 -3.24 -2.34
N ASN A 477 -35.71 -3.56 -1.97
CA ASN A 477 -35.34 -3.82 -0.58
C ASN A 477 -34.84 -2.54 0.08
N ASP A 478 -35.76 -1.80 0.67
CA ASP A 478 -35.51 -0.58 1.42
C ASP A 478 -34.71 -0.92 2.71
N VAL A 479 -33.39 -0.91 2.61
CA VAL A 479 -32.55 -0.86 3.80
C VAL A 479 -32.74 0.51 4.40
N GLU A 480 -33.04 0.60 5.69
CA GLU A 480 -33.17 1.88 6.39
C GLU A 480 -31.85 2.67 6.28
N ARG A 481 -31.88 3.79 5.56
CA ARG A 481 -30.72 4.64 5.24
C ARG A 481 -30.33 5.62 6.36
N TYR A 482 -30.83 5.44 7.57
CA TYR A 482 -30.50 6.33 8.69
C TYR A 482 -28.99 6.31 9.08
N PRO A 483 -28.20 5.25 8.89
CA PRO A 483 -26.77 5.33 9.11
C PRO A 483 -26.05 6.28 8.15
N ASP A 484 -26.45 6.31 6.87
CA ASP A 484 -25.88 7.21 5.86
C ASP A 484 -26.19 8.68 6.21
N VAL A 485 -27.43 8.95 6.66
CA VAL A 485 -27.80 10.28 7.15
C VAL A 485 -27.07 10.65 8.44
N ALA A 486 -26.86 9.70 9.34
CA ALA A 486 -26.10 9.91 10.56
C ALA A 486 -24.64 10.30 10.26
N GLU A 487 -24.00 9.66 9.26
CA GLU A 487 -22.68 10.03 8.77
C GLU A 487 -22.65 11.49 8.31
N GLU A 488 -23.59 11.89 7.46
CA GLU A 488 -23.67 13.27 6.95
C GLU A 488 -23.88 14.29 8.07
N VAL A 489 -24.71 13.96 9.04
CA VAL A 489 -24.96 14.83 10.21
C VAL A 489 -23.70 14.97 11.04
N ILE A 490 -23.05 13.89 11.45
CA ILE A 490 -21.92 13.97 12.39
C ILE A 490 -20.68 14.60 11.78
N ARG A 491 -20.36 14.32 10.49
CA ARG A 491 -19.21 14.92 9.83
C ARG A 491 -19.35 16.44 9.66
N MET A 492 -20.57 16.95 9.55
CA MET A 492 -20.85 18.39 9.49
C MET A 492 -21.08 19.02 10.86
N TYR A 493 -21.63 18.27 11.82
CA TYR A 493 -21.83 18.72 13.20
C TYR A 493 -20.51 18.77 13.97
N GLY A 494 -19.65 17.80 13.73
CA GLY A 494 -18.31 17.64 14.33
C GLY A 494 -18.23 16.46 15.29
N TYR A 495 -17.26 15.60 15.06
CA TYR A 495 -16.97 14.44 15.91
C TYR A 495 -16.58 14.81 17.33
N ASP A 496 -16.09 16.01 17.57
CA ASP A 496 -15.70 16.52 18.90
C ASP A 496 -16.89 16.61 19.88
N HIS A 497 -18.13 16.61 19.37
CA HIS A 497 -19.33 16.54 20.20
C HIS A 497 -19.58 15.17 20.79
N ILE A 498 -18.95 14.12 20.27
CA ILE A 498 -19.05 12.75 20.81
C ILE A 498 -18.08 12.62 21.98
N LYS A 499 -18.64 12.52 23.20
CA LYS A 499 -17.83 12.35 24.42
C LYS A 499 -17.51 10.88 24.60
N SER A 500 -16.26 10.58 24.95
CA SER A 500 -15.87 9.23 25.34
C SER A 500 -16.63 8.80 26.59
N THR A 501 -17.30 7.66 26.52
CA THR A 501 -18.05 7.07 27.62
C THR A 501 -17.56 5.64 27.88
N PHE A 502 -17.65 5.20 29.12
CA PHE A 502 -17.49 3.78 29.42
C PHE A 502 -18.73 3.02 28.96
N MET A 503 -18.54 1.79 28.51
CA MET A 503 -19.68 0.92 28.21
C MET A 503 -20.55 0.76 29.45
N PRO A 504 -21.87 0.99 29.36
CA PRO A 504 -22.78 0.76 30.47
C PRO A 504 -22.92 -0.74 30.69
N SER A 505 -21.99 -1.35 31.41
CA SER A 505 -22.03 -2.78 31.77
C SER A 505 -22.44 -2.92 33.22
N ALA A 506 -23.54 -3.61 33.45
CA ALA A 506 -23.97 -4.01 34.81
C ALA A 506 -23.08 -5.14 35.40
N GLN A 507 -22.26 -5.76 34.56
CA GLN A 507 -21.39 -6.85 34.99
C GLN A 507 -19.92 -6.51 34.66
N VAL A 508 -19.10 -6.53 35.68
CA VAL A 508 -17.65 -6.51 35.51
C VAL A 508 -17.22 -7.90 35.07
N THR A 509 -16.86 -8.04 33.80
CA THR A 509 -16.27 -9.29 33.32
C THR A 509 -14.79 -9.29 33.68
N ALA A 510 -14.34 -10.36 34.34
CA ALA A 510 -12.93 -10.55 34.58
C ALA A 510 -12.23 -10.79 33.21
N GLY A 511 -11.47 -9.80 32.76
CA GLY A 511 -10.60 -9.95 31.62
C GLY A 511 -9.35 -10.77 31.95
N GLY A 512 -8.59 -11.13 30.97
CA GLY A 512 -7.30 -11.79 31.15
C GLY A 512 -6.95 -12.70 29.98
N TYR A 513 -5.72 -13.19 30.01
CA TYR A 513 -5.25 -14.18 29.04
C TYR A 513 -5.82 -15.57 29.33
N ASN A 514 -6.17 -16.30 28.29
CA ASN A 514 -6.49 -17.71 28.39
C ASN A 514 -5.24 -18.56 28.70
N LYS A 515 -5.40 -19.89 28.80
CA LYS A 515 -4.31 -20.81 29.11
C LYS A 515 -3.18 -20.73 28.09
N GLU A 516 -3.51 -20.79 26.80
CA GLU A 516 -2.59 -20.79 25.69
C GLU A 516 -1.82 -19.48 25.63
N GLN A 517 -2.50 -18.35 25.74
CA GLN A 517 -1.87 -17.02 25.75
C GLN A 517 -0.92 -16.83 26.93
N LYS A 518 -1.31 -17.29 28.14
CA LYS A 518 -0.44 -17.24 29.33
C LYS A 518 0.80 -18.10 29.16
N GLY A 519 0.64 -19.31 28.62
CA GLY A 519 1.73 -20.24 28.38
C GLY A 519 2.70 -19.71 27.33
N GLU A 520 2.18 -19.22 26.21
CA GLU A 520 3.00 -18.60 25.14
C GLU A 520 3.78 -17.39 25.67
N LEU A 521 3.12 -16.50 26.42
CA LEU A 521 3.78 -15.32 26.99
C LEU A 521 4.86 -15.70 28.02
N ALA A 522 4.61 -16.71 28.83
CA ALA A 522 5.60 -17.23 29.78
C ALA A 522 6.80 -17.84 29.05
N LEU A 523 6.56 -18.60 27.97
CA LEU A 523 7.60 -19.18 27.12
C LEU A 523 8.46 -18.11 26.47
N LYS A 524 7.84 -17.08 25.84
CA LYS A 524 8.56 -15.94 25.26
C LYS A 524 9.42 -15.22 26.29
N ARG A 525 8.89 -14.96 27.49
CA ARG A 525 9.68 -14.36 28.59
C ARG A 525 10.84 -15.24 29.01
N THR A 526 10.65 -16.55 29.10
CA THR A 526 11.71 -17.51 29.41
C THR A 526 12.84 -17.42 28.39
N LEU A 527 12.54 -17.39 27.10
CA LEU A 527 13.52 -17.27 26.02
C LEU A 527 14.27 -15.91 26.08
N CYS A 528 13.54 -14.81 26.35
CA CYS A 528 14.16 -13.50 26.55
C CYS A 528 15.14 -13.50 27.73
N THR A 529 14.81 -14.16 28.85
CA THR A 529 15.73 -14.27 30.01
C THR A 529 16.97 -15.12 29.73
N MET A 530 16.89 -15.99 28.70
CA MET A 530 18.04 -16.75 28.19
C MET A 530 18.86 -15.98 27.14
N GLY A 531 18.52 -14.68 26.89
CA GLY A 531 19.25 -13.82 25.97
C GLY A 531 18.83 -13.97 24.51
N ALA A 532 17.68 -14.55 24.24
CA ALA A 532 17.15 -14.63 22.87
C ALA A 532 16.26 -13.42 22.53
N TYR A 533 16.34 -12.95 21.29
CA TYR A 533 15.52 -11.87 20.72
C TYR A 533 14.39 -12.45 19.89
N GLU A 534 13.17 -11.94 20.10
CA GLU A 534 12.03 -12.32 19.28
C GLU A 534 12.15 -11.70 17.89
N CYS A 535 11.90 -12.50 16.86
CA CYS A 535 11.82 -12.06 15.47
C CYS A 535 10.48 -12.47 14.86
N MET A 536 10.10 -11.79 13.79
CA MET A 536 8.90 -12.07 13.01
C MET A 536 9.28 -12.14 11.54
N HIS A 537 8.98 -13.26 10.91
CA HIS A 537 9.20 -13.46 9.49
C HIS A 537 7.85 -13.51 8.74
N TYR A 538 7.91 -13.32 7.43
CA TYR A 538 6.73 -13.53 6.58
C TYR A 538 6.21 -14.96 6.72
N SER A 539 4.89 -15.12 6.62
CA SER A 539 4.25 -16.44 6.54
C SER A 539 4.48 -17.14 5.20
N PHE A 540 5.27 -16.54 4.34
CA PHE A 540 5.59 -16.98 3.00
C PHE A 540 7.07 -17.30 2.89
N PHE A 541 7.41 -18.25 2.03
CA PHE A 541 8.79 -18.61 1.72
C PHE A 541 8.94 -19.01 0.25
N SER A 542 10.18 -19.18 -0.19
CA SER A 542 10.53 -19.52 -1.56
C SER A 542 10.54 -21.04 -1.78
N PRO A 543 10.22 -21.51 -2.98
CA PRO A 543 10.58 -22.87 -3.40
C PRO A 543 12.08 -23.15 -3.18
N SER A 544 12.96 -22.17 -3.38
CA SER A 544 14.41 -22.29 -3.16
C SER A 544 14.78 -22.51 -1.70
N ASP A 545 13.96 -22.10 -0.73
CA ASP A 545 14.18 -22.37 0.69
C ASP A 545 14.04 -23.87 1.00
N LEU A 546 13.09 -24.56 0.35
CA LEU A 546 12.92 -26.00 0.46
C LEU A 546 14.12 -26.75 -0.15
N ASP A 547 14.68 -26.23 -1.25
CA ASP A 547 15.89 -26.76 -1.88
C ASP A 547 17.14 -26.48 -1.05
N LEU A 548 17.20 -25.33 -0.38
CA LEU A 548 18.27 -24.99 0.57
C LEU A 548 18.31 -25.98 1.71
N LEU A 549 17.17 -26.31 2.30
CA LEU A 549 17.05 -27.28 3.38
C LEU A 549 17.15 -28.75 2.90
N LYS A 550 17.30 -28.96 1.58
CA LYS A 550 17.48 -30.27 0.94
C LYS A 550 16.38 -31.28 1.28
N PHE A 551 15.15 -30.79 1.44
CA PHE A 551 14.05 -31.73 1.63
C PHE A 551 13.90 -32.64 0.41
N PRO A 552 13.76 -33.96 0.60
CA PRO A 552 13.44 -34.90 -0.49
C PRO A 552 12.19 -34.47 -1.28
N ALA A 553 12.07 -34.91 -2.52
CA ALA A 553 10.95 -34.50 -3.37
C ALA A 553 9.58 -34.90 -2.80
N ASP A 554 9.54 -36.01 -2.06
CA ASP A 554 8.35 -36.57 -1.40
C ASP A 554 8.19 -36.10 0.07
N ALA A 555 9.04 -35.21 0.56
CA ALA A 555 8.93 -34.70 1.93
C ALA A 555 7.61 -33.93 2.13
N LYS A 556 6.99 -34.13 3.29
CA LYS A 556 5.75 -33.43 3.66
C LYS A 556 5.91 -31.92 3.66
N GLU A 557 7.09 -31.41 3.96
CA GLU A 557 7.41 -29.98 3.97
C GLU A 557 7.35 -29.36 2.56
N ARG A 558 7.51 -30.17 1.49
CA ARG A 558 7.34 -29.72 0.10
C ARG A 558 5.89 -29.68 -0.34
N PHE A 559 5.00 -30.32 0.39
CA PHE A 559 3.57 -30.24 0.16
C PHE A 559 3.04 -28.92 0.73
N ALA A 560 3.34 -27.81 0.03
CA ALA A 560 3.08 -26.45 0.45
C ALA A 560 2.00 -25.79 -0.41
N ILE A 561 1.24 -24.89 0.19
CA ILE A 561 0.19 -24.12 -0.49
C ILE A 561 0.84 -23.06 -1.35
N GLN A 562 0.54 -23.05 -2.65
CA GLN A 562 0.98 -21.99 -3.56
C GLN A 562 0.00 -20.82 -3.53
N ILE A 563 0.55 -19.60 -3.41
CA ILE A 563 -0.22 -18.35 -3.46
C ILE A 563 -0.54 -18.05 -4.92
N MET A 564 -1.80 -17.74 -5.21
CA MET A 564 -2.28 -17.51 -6.58
C MET A 564 -1.64 -16.30 -7.24
N ASN A 565 -1.44 -15.21 -6.49
CA ASN A 565 -0.87 -13.95 -6.95
C ASN A 565 0.18 -13.45 -5.94
N PRO A 566 1.36 -14.13 -5.88
CA PRO A 566 2.40 -13.76 -4.92
C PRO A 566 3.02 -12.40 -5.27
N ILE A 567 3.56 -11.72 -4.27
CA ILE A 567 4.30 -10.46 -4.46
C ILE A 567 5.50 -10.69 -5.40
N ASN A 568 6.20 -11.80 -5.20
CA ASN A 568 7.28 -12.28 -6.07
C ASN A 568 7.47 -13.79 -5.87
N ILE A 569 8.36 -14.41 -6.64
CA ILE A 569 8.61 -15.86 -6.57
C ILE A 569 9.20 -16.29 -5.22
N ASP A 570 9.93 -15.43 -4.55
CA ASP A 570 10.57 -15.73 -3.25
C ASP A 570 9.55 -15.76 -2.10
N LEU A 571 8.33 -15.27 -2.34
CA LEU A 571 7.22 -15.25 -1.37
C LEU A 571 5.99 -15.95 -1.96
N SER A 572 6.19 -17.07 -2.65
CA SER A 572 5.14 -17.75 -3.42
C SER A 572 4.48 -18.93 -2.73
N LEU A 573 5.05 -19.45 -1.64
CA LEU A 573 4.53 -20.57 -0.89
C LEU A 573 4.21 -20.20 0.55
N MET A 574 3.13 -20.77 1.11
CA MET A 574 2.89 -20.71 2.55
C MET A 574 3.89 -21.63 3.27
N ARG A 575 4.53 -21.13 4.34
CA ARG A 575 5.58 -21.85 5.06
C ARG A 575 5.07 -23.09 5.77
N THR A 576 5.77 -24.19 5.59
CA THR A 576 5.53 -25.49 6.26
C THR A 576 6.50 -25.78 7.40
N THR A 577 7.50 -24.90 7.58
CA THR A 577 8.51 -24.92 8.65
C THR A 577 9.01 -23.49 8.91
N LEU A 578 9.42 -23.18 10.09
CA LEU A 578 10.08 -21.91 10.43
C LEU A 578 11.60 -21.97 10.25
N ALA A 579 12.17 -23.18 10.13
CA ALA A 579 13.62 -23.37 10.08
C ALA A 579 14.30 -22.62 8.92
N ALA A 580 13.67 -22.59 7.74
CA ALA A 580 14.21 -21.87 6.58
C ALA A 580 14.34 -20.36 6.86
N SER A 581 13.28 -19.74 7.34
CA SER A 581 13.26 -18.31 7.67
C SER A 581 14.28 -17.96 8.76
N MET A 582 14.41 -18.81 9.78
CA MET A 582 15.37 -18.64 10.88
C MET A 582 16.81 -18.74 10.38
N ILE A 583 17.14 -19.74 9.58
CA ILE A 583 18.50 -19.91 9.03
C ILE A 583 18.87 -18.74 8.13
N ASN A 584 17.94 -18.30 7.30
CA ASN A 584 18.12 -17.11 6.45
C ASN A 584 18.30 -15.83 7.29
N ALA A 585 17.57 -15.68 8.40
CA ALA A 585 17.74 -14.56 9.31
C ALA A 585 19.13 -14.55 9.96
N ILE A 586 19.61 -15.69 10.42
CA ILE A 586 20.97 -15.83 10.95
C ILE A 586 22.01 -15.39 9.90
N SER A 587 21.91 -15.93 8.68
CA SER A 587 22.81 -15.56 7.59
C SER A 587 22.81 -14.06 7.29
N ARG A 588 21.63 -13.42 7.28
CA ARG A 588 21.53 -11.96 7.07
C ARG A 588 22.18 -11.17 8.20
N ASN A 589 21.98 -11.57 9.46
CA ASN A 589 22.62 -10.91 10.59
C ASN A 589 24.14 -10.99 10.51
N GLU A 590 24.69 -12.17 10.19
CA GLU A 590 26.14 -12.32 10.01
C GLU A 590 26.69 -11.44 8.89
N LYS A 591 25.99 -11.33 7.76
CA LYS A 591 26.36 -10.43 6.64
C LYS A 591 26.36 -8.96 7.04
N GLN A 592 25.53 -8.59 8.01
CA GLN A 592 25.49 -7.23 8.59
C GLN A 592 26.51 -7.03 9.73
N GLY A 593 27.37 -8.02 9.99
CA GLY A 593 28.45 -7.92 10.99
C GLY A 593 28.07 -8.32 12.40
N ILE A 594 26.88 -8.89 12.63
CA ILE A 594 26.47 -9.46 13.91
C ILE A 594 27.00 -10.90 13.95
N LEU A 595 28.04 -11.13 14.75
CA LEU A 595 28.79 -12.40 14.73
C LEU A 595 28.28 -13.44 15.73
N ASP A 596 27.42 -13.09 16.66
CA ASP A 596 26.80 -14.00 17.62
C ASP A 596 25.41 -13.52 18.03
N GLY A 597 24.54 -14.45 18.33
CA GLY A 597 23.16 -14.11 18.70
C GLY A 597 22.27 -15.32 18.93
N ARG A 598 21.14 -15.04 19.55
CA ARG A 598 20.04 -15.97 19.77
C ARG A 598 18.75 -15.31 19.33
N LEU A 599 18.02 -15.96 18.42
CA LEU A 599 16.77 -15.50 17.86
C LEU A 599 15.69 -16.52 18.16
N PHE A 600 14.44 -16.08 18.31
CA PHE A 600 13.31 -16.99 18.35
C PHE A 600 12.08 -16.39 17.66
N GLU A 601 11.20 -17.26 17.17
CA GLU A 601 9.91 -16.91 16.62
C GLU A 601 8.85 -17.88 17.11
N VAL A 602 7.69 -17.34 17.51
CA VAL A 602 6.47 -18.12 17.76
C VAL A 602 5.46 -17.74 16.69
N ALA A 603 5.16 -18.67 15.77
CA ALA A 603 4.29 -18.38 14.64
C ALA A 603 3.64 -19.66 14.07
N ASN A 604 2.64 -19.46 13.21
CA ASN A 604 1.98 -20.57 12.55
C ASN A 604 2.78 -21.06 11.34
N ILE A 605 2.78 -22.38 11.14
CA ILE A 605 3.08 -23.06 9.89
C ILE A 605 1.77 -23.60 9.30
N PHE A 606 1.74 -23.82 7.99
CA PHE A 606 0.51 -24.14 7.25
C PHE A 606 0.67 -25.48 6.54
N ILE A 607 0.00 -26.50 7.02
CA ILE A 607 0.09 -27.87 6.50
C ILE A 607 -1.19 -28.21 5.76
N PRO A 608 -1.20 -28.24 4.41
CA PRO A 608 -2.38 -28.62 3.66
C PRO A 608 -2.71 -30.10 3.86
N LYS A 609 -4.00 -30.42 3.94
CA LYS A 609 -4.47 -31.80 3.96
C LYS A 609 -4.55 -32.40 2.56
N ASN A 610 -4.83 -31.54 1.58
CA ASN A 610 -4.86 -31.88 0.15
C ASN A 610 -4.47 -30.66 -0.71
N LEU A 611 -4.06 -30.89 -1.93
CA LEU A 611 -3.80 -29.87 -2.95
C LEU A 611 -4.42 -30.31 -4.28
N PRO A 612 -5.19 -29.45 -4.98
CA PRO A 612 -5.61 -28.11 -4.56
C PRO A 612 -6.45 -28.13 -3.27
N LEU A 613 -6.43 -27.02 -2.51
CA LEU A 613 -7.17 -26.94 -1.25
C LEU A 613 -8.67 -27.13 -1.46
N THR A 614 -9.28 -28.00 -0.66
CA THR A 614 -10.73 -28.19 -0.57
C THR A 614 -11.27 -27.85 0.83
N GLU A 615 -10.37 -27.65 1.79
CA GLU A 615 -10.63 -27.26 3.16
C GLU A 615 -9.46 -26.45 3.71
N TYR A 616 -9.63 -25.79 4.85
CA TYR A 616 -8.56 -25.03 5.49
C TYR A 616 -7.37 -25.94 5.87
N PRO A 617 -6.13 -25.44 5.73
CA PRO A 617 -4.94 -26.17 6.17
C PRO A 617 -4.93 -26.37 7.69
N ASP A 618 -4.12 -27.29 8.16
CA ASP A 618 -3.76 -27.37 9.57
C ASP A 618 -2.76 -26.25 9.90
N GLU A 619 -3.20 -25.26 10.67
CA GLU A 619 -2.40 -24.11 11.11
C GLU A 619 -1.80 -24.43 12.46
N ARG A 620 -0.53 -24.85 12.47
CA ARG A 620 0.14 -25.25 13.71
C ARG A 620 1.03 -24.17 14.26
N LYS A 621 0.77 -23.78 15.49
CA LYS A 621 1.65 -22.87 16.22
C LYS A 621 2.95 -23.59 16.59
N THR A 622 4.05 -23.02 16.16
CA THR A 622 5.40 -23.57 16.25
C THR A 622 6.34 -22.56 16.86
N LEU A 623 7.23 -23.02 17.73
CA LEU A 623 8.38 -22.24 18.19
C LEU A 623 9.59 -22.63 17.36
N CYS A 624 10.30 -21.64 16.82
CA CYS A 624 11.63 -21.82 16.27
C CYS A 624 12.65 -21.00 17.06
N VAL A 625 13.79 -21.60 17.41
CA VAL A 625 14.92 -20.92 18.04
C VAL A 625 16.15 -21.11 17.17
N GLY A 626 16.86 -20.04 16.88
CA GLY A 626 18.13 -20.05 16.18
C GLY A 626 19.24 -19.47 17.03
N THR A 627 20.39 -20.14 17.12
CA THR A 627 21.58 -19.60 17.77
C THR A 627 22.78 -19.68 16.85
N PHE A 628 23.66 -18.70 16.91
CA PHE A 628 24.86 -18.64 16.08
C PHE A 628 25.99 -17.89 16.78
N GLY A 629 27.22 -18.26 16.45
CA GLY A 629 28.39 -17.60 17.02
C GLY A 629 29.41 -18.58 17.61
N ALA A 630 30.60 -18.07 17.91
CA ALA A 630 31.72 -18.88 18.39
C ALA A 630 31.49 -19.51 19.78
N LYS A 631 30.60 -18.94 20.58
CA LYS A 631 30.26 -19.44 21.93
C LYS A 631 29.06 -20.39 21.93
N GLU A 632 28.33 -20.46 20.83
CA GLU A 632 27.14 -21.31 20.68
C GLU A 632 27.56 -22.75 20.32
N SER A 633 26.86 -23.70 20.87
CA SER A 633 27.14 -25.12 20.70
C SER A 633 25.86 -25.95 20.74
N PHE A 634 25.95 -27.21 20.41
CA PHE A 634 24.86 -28.18 20.60
C PHE A 634 24.34 -28.16 22.04
N TYR A 635 25.25 -28.03 23.02
CA TYR A 635 24.89 -28.02 24.44
C TYR A 635 24.23 -26.70 24.86
N THR A 636 24.56 -25.58 24.21
CA THR A 636 23.85 -24.33 24.43
C THR A 636 22.39 -24.45 23.99
N MET A 637 22.15 -25.02 22.83
CA MET A 637 20.79 -25.27 22.33
C MET A 637 20.03 -26.26 23.22
N LYS A 638 20.70 -27.33 23.67
CA LYS A 638 20.15 -28.25 24.68
C LYS A 638 19.80 -27.55 25.99
N GLY A 639 20.63 -26.59 26.43
CA GLY A 639 20.37 -25.78 27.60
C GLY A 639 19.12 -24.92 27.47
N ILE A 640 18.90 -24.35 26.30
CA ILE A 640 17.67 -23.60 26.01
C ILE A 640 16.45 -24.55 26.04
N ALA A 641 16.52 -25.73 25.43
CA ALA A 641 15.45 -26.71 25.47
C ALA A 641 15.15 -27.15 26.91
N ASN A 642 16.18 -27.44 27.73
CA ASN A 642 15.98 -27.76 29.14
C ASN A 642 15.34 -26.62 29.92
N GLY A 643 15.74 -25.36 29.67
CA GLY A 643 15.15 -24.20 30.32
C GLY A 643 13.68 -24.00 29.96
N ILE A 644 13.28 -24.33 28.73
CA ILE A 644 11.87 -24.42 28.35
C ILE A 644 11.14 -25.48 29.16
N ALA A 645 11.70 -26.70 29.25
CA ALA A 645 11.16 -27.80 30.04
C ALA A 645 10.98 -27.42 31.53
N ASP A 646 12.03 -26.84 32.14
CA ASP A 646 12.01 -26.35 33.54
C ASP A 646 10.92 -25.27 33.74
N SER A 647 10.72 -24.39 32.77
CA SER A 647 9.68 -23.34 32.86
C SER A 647 8.28 -23.93 32.92
N LEU A 648 8.05 -25.08 32.28
CA LEU A 648 6.78 -25.80 32.25
C LEU A 648 6.66 -26.92 33.26
N ASP A 649 7.69 -27.13 34.09
CA ASP A 649 7.78 -28.23 35.06
C ASP A 649 7.63 -29.63 34.44
N VAL A 650 8.23 -29.84 33.26
CA VAL A 650 8.23 -31.11 32.52
C VAL A 650 9.65 -31.60 32.27
N ALA A 651 9.80 -32.84 31.85
CA ALA A 651 11.09 -33.43 31.46
C ALA A 651 11.13 -33.59 29.93
N PHE A 652 12.18 -33.06 29.29
CA PHE A 652 12.48 -33.41 27.92
C PHE A 652 13.50 -34.54 27.85
N THR A 653 13.25 -35.47 26.94
CA THR A 653 14.18 -36.51 26.57
C THR A 653 14.60 -36.34 25.11
N TYR A 654 15.77 -36.83 24.77
CA TYR A 654 16.42 -36.60 23.51
C TYR A 654 16.85 -37.90 22.87
N GLU A 655 16.50 -38.10 21.60
CA GLU A 655 16.94 -39.23 20.80
C GLU A 655 17.59 -38.75 19.50
N PRO A 656 18.63 -39.41 19.00
CA PRO A 656 19.24 -39.05 17.71
C PRO A 656 18.21 -39.01 16.57
N ILE A 657 18.33 -38.00 15.70
CA ILE A 657 17.51 -37.88 14.49
C ILE A 657 18.40 -37.49 13.30
N GLN A 658 17.96 -37.87 12.11
CA GLN A 658 18.55 -37.40 10.86
C GLN A 658 17.56 -36.51 10.12
N LYS A 659 17.97 -35.27 9.82
CA LYS A 659 17.27 -34.35 8.95
C LYS A 659 18.21 -33.81 7.90
N SER A 660 17.73 -33.62 6.67
CA SER A 660 18.54 -33.23 5.51
C SER A 660 19.38 -31.97 5.70
N PHE A 661 18.91 -31.04 6.53
CA PHE A 661 19.54 -29.76 6.78
C PHE A 661 20.29 -29.67 8.13
N LEU A 662 20.31 -30.74 8.91
CA LEU A 662 21.04 -30.81 10.17
C LEU A 662 22.28 -31.69 10.05
N HIS A 663 23.25 -31.43 10.91
CA HIS A 663 24.48 -32.20 11.05
C HIS A 663 24.16 -33.63 11.54
N PRO A 664 24.64 -34.70 10.88
CA PRO A 664 24.22 -36.07 11.14
C PRO A 664 24.48 -36.56 12.55
N TYR A 665 25.46 -35.99 13.25
CA TYR A 665 25.85 -36.41 14.63
C TYR A 665 25.53 -35.36 15.71
N GLN A 666 24.94 -34.21 15.33
CA GLN A 666 24.57 -33.14 16.25
C GLN A 666 23.12 -32.73 15.99
N ALA A 667 22.23 -33.71 15.97
CA ALA A 667 20.80 -33.51 15.79
C ALA A 667 20.02 -34.51 16.63
N VAL A 668 19.00 -34.04 17.32
CA VAL A 668 18.12 -34.85 18.15
C VAL A 668 16.66 -34.47 17.97
N LYS A 669 15.77 -35.43 18.07
CA LYS A 669 14.34 -35.17 18.33
C LYS A 669 14.16 -34.91 19.84
N VAL A 670 13.15 -34.12 20.12
CA VAL A 670 12.75 -33.73 21.49
C VAL A 670 11.43 -34.39 21.82
N LEU A 671 11.40 -35.13 22.91
CA LEU A 671 10.19 -35.72 23.43
C LEU A 671 9.85 -35.08 24.78
N CYS A 672 8.55 -34.82 25.00
CA CYS A 672 8.00 -34.37 26.29
C CYS A 672 7.05 -35.44 26.80
N GLU A 673 7.35 -36.01 27.97
CA GLU A 673 6.58 -37.13 28.58
C GLU A 673 6.37 -38.30 27.58
N GLY A 674 7.35 -38.54 26.69
CA GLY A 674 7.32 -39.61 25.69
C GLY A 674 6.64 -39.24 24.37
N GLU A 675 6.04 -38.08 24.24
CA GLU A 675 5.46 -37.56 23.00
C GLU A 675 6.47 -36.68 22.24
N GLU A 676 6.70 -36.95 20.96
CA GLU A 676 7.59 -36.13 20.13
C GLU A 676 6.99 -34.73 19.89
N ILE A 677 7.75 -33.70 20.32
CA ILE A 677 7.34 -32.30 20.20
C ILE A 677 8.16 -31.51 19.19
N GLY A 678 9.23 -32.08 18.64
CA GLY A 678 10.08 -31.40 17.68
C GLY A 678 11.51 -31.91 17.65
N TYR A 679 12.42 -31.02 17.28
CA TYR A 679 13.84 -31.37 17.11
C TYR A 679 14.74 -30.13 17.34
N PHE A 680 16.02 -30.38 17.56
CA PHE A 680 17.06 -29.37 17.39
C PHE A 680 18.38 -29.99 16.91
N GLY A 681 19.23 -29.13 16.32
CA GLY A 681 20.56 -29.56 15.89
C GLY A 681 21.40 -28.45 15.28
N LYS A 682 22.63 -28.79 14.97
CA LYS A 682 23.54 -27.93 14.21
C LYS A 682 23.11 -27.90 12.75
N VAL A 683 23.09 -26.74 12.14
CA VAL A 683 22.86 -26.62 10.69
C VAL A 683 23.99 -27.30 9.94
N ALA A 684 23.69 -28.07 8.91
CA ALA A 684 24.68 -28.78 8.12
C ALA A 684 25.72 -27.83 7.49
N TYR A 685 26.98 -28.25 7.43
CA TYR A 685 28.08 -27.39 6.94
C TYR A 685 27.88 -26.88 5.53
N ASP A 686 27.40 -27.71 4.64
CA ASP A 686 27.19 -27.36 3.23
C ASP A 686 26.06 -26.32 3.02
N ILE A 687 25.09 -26.23 3.96
CA ILE A 687 24.08 -25.15 3.98
C ILE A 687 24.75 -23.87 4.50
N GLN A 688 25.56 -23.98 5.56
CA GLN A 688 26.30 -22.84 6.09
C GLN A 688 27.25 -22.27 5.02
N ASP A 689 27.96 -23.13 4.28
CA ASP A 689 28.85 -22.74 3.19
C ASP A 689 28.06 -22.07 2.04
N LYS A 690 26.94 -22.64 1.63
CA LYS A 690 26.08 -22.07 0.59
C LYS A 690 25.56 -20.67 0.95
N LEU A 691 25.27 -20.44 2.22
CA LEU A 691 24.84 -19.15 2.74
C LEU A 691 26.02 -18.22 3.12
N SER A 692 27.26 -18.70 2.98
CA SER A 692 28.51 -17.98 3.37
C SER A 692 28.55 -17.60 4.85
N MET A 693 28.01 -18.48 5.71
CA MET A 693 28.01 -18.29 7.16
C MET A 693 29.41 -18.56 7.72
N ARG A 694 29.86 -17.71 8.64
CA ARG A 694 31.20 -17.78 9.26
C ARG A 694 31.22 -18.54 10.57
N ALA A 695 30.13 -18.51 11.31
CA ALA A 695 30.00 -19.15 12.61
C ALA A 695 29.06 -20.36 12.55
N SER A 696 29.25 -21.26 13.51
CA SER A 696 28.30 -22.39 13.68
C SER A 696 26.93 -21.89 14.05
N ALA A 697 25.91 -22.42 13.35
CA ALA A 697 24.51 -22.14 13.59
C ALA A 697 23.76 -23.39 14.05
N TYR A 698 22.82 -23.20 14.93
CA TYR A 698 21.95 -24.25 15.48
C TYR A 698 20.50 -23.79 15.36
N VAL A 699 19.60 -24.73 15.10
CA VAL A 699 18.17 -24.46 14.99
C VAL A 699 17.37 -25.49 15.78
N MET A 700 16.32 -25.02 16.45
CA MET A 700 15.35 -25.83 17.16
C MET A 700 13.94 -25.49 16.66
N GLU A 701 13.09 -26.46 16.47
CA GLU A 701 11.68 -26.27 16.14
C GLU A 701 10.82 -27.17 17.05
N LEU A 702 9.84 -26.58 17.74
CA LEU A 702 8.95 -27.28 18.66
C LEU A 702 7.49 -26.97 18.34
N ASP A 703 6.65 -27.99 18.32
CA ASP A 703 5.20 -27.91 18.17
C ASP A 703 4.57 -27.41 19.47
N LEU A 704 4.03 -26.21 19.45
CA LEU A 704 3.41 -25.59 20.62
C LEU A 704 1.99 -26.08 20.88
N GLU A 705 1.30 -26.62 19.87
CA GLU A 705 -0.02 -27.24 20.09
C GLU A 705 0.11 -28.46 21.00
N ILE A 706 1.14 -29.28 20.77
CA ILE A 706 1.43 -30.41 21.65
C ILE A 706 1.91 -29.92 23.01
N LEU A 707 2.85 -28.95 23.04
CA LEU A 707 3.44 -28.45 24.26
C LEU A 707 2.43 -27.72 25.17
N SER A 708 1.37 -27.14 24.59
CA SER A 708 0.30 -26.43 25.30
C SER A 708 -0.42 -27.28 26.35
N LYS A 709 -0.37 -28.62 26.22
CA LYS A 709 -0.94 -29.57 27.19
C LYS A 709 -0.44 -29.31 28.59
N TRP A 710 0.79 -28.81 28.73
CA TRP A 710 1.48 -28.59 30.03
C TRP A 710 1.54 -27.11 30.47
N TYR A 711 0.95 -26.17 29.77
CA TYR A 711 1.05 -24.73 30.09
C TYR A 711 0.49 -24.33 31.46
N ASP A 712 -0.44 -25.10 32.01
CA ASP A 712 -1.03 -24.86 33.34
C ASP A 712 -0.67 -25.93 34.37
N LYS A 713 0.37 -26.71 34.11
CA LYS A 713 0.87 -27.72 35.09
C LYS A 713 1.26 -27.00 36.37
N LYS A 714 0.60 -27.36 37.45
CA LYS A 714 0.87 -26.79 38.77
C LYS A 714 2.17 -27.38 39.33
N ARG A 715 3.08 -26.50 39.71
CA ARG A 715 4.28 -26.93 40.41
C ARG A 715 3.94 -27.49 41.78
N THR A 716 4.50 -28.68 42.08
CA THR A 716 4.35 -29.28 43.39
C THR A 716 5.47 -28.81 44.29
N PHE A 717 5.14 -28.33 45.50
CA PHE A 717 6.14 -27.93 46.47
C PHE A 717 6.88 -29.17 46.98
N ILE A 718 8.19 -29.18 46.83
CA ILE A 718 9.08 -30.22 47.37
C ILE A 718 9.71 -29.66 48.63
N PRO A 719 9.40 -30.24 49.81
CA PRO A 719 10.01 -29.79 51.05
C PRO A 719 11.53 -29.98 51.05
N LEU A 720 12.22 -29.10 51.74
CA LEU A 720 13.66 -29.24 51.93
C LEU A 720 13.95 -30.55 52.68
N PRO A 721 15.03 -31.25 52.28
CA PRO A 721 15.47 -32.47 52.97
C PRO A 721 15.73 -32.19 54.45
N LYS A 722 15.29 -33.06 55.36
CA LYS A 722 15.52 -32.96 56.80
C LYS A 722 16.93 -33.39 57.21
N PHE A 723 17.59 -34.15 56.39
CA PHE A 723 18.90 -34.75 56.61
C PHE A 723 19.88 -34.30 55.55
N ALA A 724 21.20 -34.36 55.86
CA ALA A 724 22.27 -33.99 54.93
C ALA A 724 22.26 -34.90 53.70
N GLU A 725 22.51 -34.29 52.54
CA GLU A 725 22.68 -35.01 51.29
C GLU A 725 24.06 -35.66 51.23
N GLU A 726 24.15 -36.87 50.64
CA GLU A 726 25.41 -37.59 50.47
C GLU A 726 25.80 -37.59 48.99
N LYS A 727 27.05 -37.22 48.66
CA LYS A 727 27.58 -37.22 47.31
C LYS A 727 28.62 -38.31 47.14
N ARG A 728 28.59 -38.95 45.96
CA ARG A 728 29.63 -39.92 45.54
C ARG A 728 30.01 -39.67 44.07
N ASP A 729 31.31 -39.55 43.85
CA ASP A 729 31.85 -39.42 42.50
C ASP A 729 32.31 -40.82 42.06
N LEU A 730 31.74 -41.26 40.93
CA LEU A 730 31.98 -42.59 40.38
C LEU A 730 32.39 -42.45 38.90
N ALA A 731 33.50 -43.08 38.56
CA ALA A 731 33.91 -43.15 37.13
C ALA A 731 33.67 -44.55 36.56
N PHE A 732 33.00 -44.62 35.46
CA PHE A 732 32.58 -45.87 34.82
C PHE A 732 33.27 -46.02 33.44
N VAL A 733 33.79 -47.22 33.14
CA VAL A 733 34.31 -47.59 31.84
C VAL A 733 33.22 -48.36 31.09
N MET A 734 32.93 -47.94 29.87
CA MET A 734 31.86 -48.49 29.06
C MET A 734 32.14 -48.41 27.58
N ASP A 735 31.39 -49.12 26.77
CA ASP A 735 31.47 -49.01 25.30
C ASP A 735 31.10 -47.58 24.85
N LYS A 736 31.76 -47.09 23.81
CA LYS A 736 31.52 -45.76 23.24
C LYS A 736 30.06 -45.52 22.81
N ALA A 737 29.37 -46.57 22.41
CA ALA A 737 27.99 -46.53 21.97
C ALA A 737 26.99 -46.19 23.07
N ILE A 738 27.31 -46.52 24.33
CA ILE A 738 26.42 -46.30 25.48
C ILE A 738 26.35 -44.78 25.77
N THR A 739 25.16 -44.25 25.82
CA THR A 739 24.90 -42.83 26.05
C THR A 739 24.91 -42.46 27.54
N CYS A 740 25.14 -41.20 27.85
CA CYS A 740 25.02 -40.72 29.23
C CYS A 740 23.61 -40.92 29.79
N GLY A 741 22.59 -40.68 28.98
CA GLY A 741 21.19 -40.86 29.37
C GLY A 741 20.84 -42.27 29.79
N GLU A 742 21.33 -43.28 29.09
CA GLU A 742 21.12 -44.70 29.45
C GLU A 742 21.69 -45.01 30.82
N ILE A 743 22.89 -44.50 31.13
CA ILE A 743 23.50 -44.67 32.42
C ILE A 743 22.70 -43.91 33.51
N GLU A 744 22.33 -42.67 33.27
CA GLU A 744 21.52 -41.89 34.22
C GLU A 744 20.17 -42.51 34.52
N ASP A 745 19.49 -43.04 33.48
CA ASP A 745 18.20 -43.71 33.62
C ASP A 745 18.32 -45.02 34.42
N CYS A 746 19.35 -45.80 34.19
CA CYS A 746 19.60 -47.03 34.94
C CYS A 746 19.85 -46.71 36.43
N ILE A 747 20.70 -45.68 36.73
CA ILE A 747 20.98 -45.25 38.08
C ILE A 747 19.72 -44.78 38.82
N ARG A 748 18.87 -43.98 38.14
CA ARG A 748 17.62 -43.45 38.73
C ARG A 748 16.61 -44.57 39.00
N LYS A 749 16.50 -45.52 38.09
CA LYS A 749 15.58 -46.68 38.25
C LYS A 749 16.01 -47.60 39.38
N GLU A 750 17.32 -47.81 39.57
CA GLU A 750 17.84 -48.65 40.61
C GLU A 750 17.71 -48.05 42.01
N ASN A 751 17.79 -46.71 42.18
CA ASN A 751 17.79 -46.09 43.47
C ASN A 751 16.90 -44.85 43.61
N LYS A 752 15.77 -44.99 44.30
CA LYS A 752 14.79 -43.93 44.57
C LYS A 752 15.28 -42.74 45.41
N TYR A 753 16.46 -42.85 46.01
CA TYR A 753 17.08 -41.79 46.81
C TYR A 753 18.00 -40.90 45.99
N VAL A 754 18.24 -41.21 44.74
CA VAL A 754 19.03 -40.37 43.81
C VAL A 754 18.22 -39.12 43.50
N LYS A 755 18.79 -37.94 43.83
CA LYS A 755 18.22 -36.63 43.55
C LYS A 755 18.81 -36.07 42.26
N GLU A 756 20.14 -36.09 42.16
CA GLU A 756 20.88 -35.51 41.07
C GLU A 756 21.97 -36.44 40.59
N ILE A 757 22.17 -36.49 39.29
CA ILE A 757 23.31 -37.14 38.62
C ILE A 757 23.89 -36.08 37.69
N LYS A 758 25.18 -35.81 37.90
CA LYS A 758 25.93 -34.84 37.12
C LYS A 758 27.13 -35.50 36.50
N LEU A 759 27.17 -35.61 35.14
CA LEU A 759 28.34 -35.96 34.42
C LEU A 759 29.35 -34.79 34.48
N PHE A 760 30.58 -35.03 34.96
CA PHE A 760 31.56 -33.96 35.08
C PHE A 760 32.85 -34.23 34.29
N ASP A 761 33.10 -35.49 33.84
CA ASP A 761 34.24 -35.79 33.02
C ASP A 761 33.96 -36.96 32.03
N ILE A 762 34.51 -36.86 30.83
CA ILE A 762 34.57 -37.91 29.84
C ILE A 762 36.00 -38.05 29.37
N TYR A 763 36.54 -39.25 29.54
CA TYR A 763 37.94 -39.52 29.17
C TYR A 763 38.03 -40.67 28.13
N GLU A 764 38.75 -40.43 27.07
CA GLU A 764 39.09 -41.36 26.01
C GLU A 764 40.61 -41.30 25.78
N GLY A 765 41.37 -42.05 26.49
CA GLY A 765 42.83 -42.01 26.40
C GLY A 765 43.49 -43.35 26.59
N GLY A 766 44.81 -43.41 26.52
CA GLY A 766 45.59 -44.65 26.50
C GLY A 766 45.50 -45.57 27.74
N GLN A 767 44.77 -45.13 28.76
CA GLN A 767 44.41 -45.94 29.92
C GLN A 767 43.07 -46.64 29.83
N ILE A 768 42.31 -46.36 28.77
CA ILE A 768 41.01 -46.97 28.50
C ILE A 768 41.13 -47.87 27.29
N PRO A 769 40.56 -49.07 27.30
CA PRO A 769 40.63 -50.02 26.17
C PRO A 769 40.06 -49.37 24.89
N GLU A 770 40.60 -49.78 23.73
CA GLU A 770 40.12 -49.36 22.42
C GLU A 770 38.59 -49.70 22.25
N GLY A 771 37.84 -48.77 21.76
CA GLY A 771 36.35 -48.92 21.64
C GLY A 771 35.58 -48.53 22.91
N LYS A 772 36.26 -48.24 24.03
CA LYS A 772 35.63 -47.81 25.29
C LYS A 772 35.90 -46.33 25.61
N LYS A 773 35.08 -45.80 26.52
CA LYS A 773 35.21 -44.46 27.14
C LYS A 773 34.99 -44.55 28.65
N SER A 774 35.54 -43.61 29.41
CA SER A 774 35.24 -43.45 30.80
C SER A 774 34.34 -42.24 31.00
N MET A 775 33.22 -42.36 31.71
CA MET A 775 32.36 -41.24 32.13
C MET A 775 32.34 -41.18 33.65
N ALA A 776 32.57 -39.97 34.20
CA ALA A 776 32.59 -39.72 35.62
C ALA A 776 31.34 -38.93 36.07
N PHE A 777 30.63 -39.48 37.01
CA PHE A 777 29.35 -38.94 37.49
C PHE A 777 29.46 -38.59 38.99
N SER A 778 28.97 -37.42 39.34
CA SER A 778 28.65 -37.05 40.73
C SER A 778 27.18 -37.37 41.02
N ILE A 779 26.96 -38.30 41.93
CA ILE A 779 25.61 -38.78 42.28
C ILE A 779 25.24 -38.24 43.65
N THR A 780 24.15 -37.52 43.79
CA THR A 780 23.64 -36.99 45.05
C THR A 780 22.49 -37.85 45.54
N PHE A 781 22.62 -38.41 46.73
CA PHE A 781 21.56 -39.18 47.42
C PHE A 781 20.93 -38.32 48.50
N VAL A 782 19.61 -38.37 48.59
CA VAL A 782 18.83 -37.59 49.56
C VAL A 782 18.06 -38.53 50.50
N PRO A 783 18.33 -38.47 51.78
CA PRO A 783 17.57 -39.23 52.76
C PRO A 783 16.14 -38.70 52.92
N LYS A 784 15.17 -39.62 53.00
CA LYS A 784 13.73 -39.25 53.20
C LYS A 784 13.30 -39.34 54.65
N ASP A 785 13.63 -40.41 55.31
CA ASP A 785 13.10 -40.75 56.62
C ASP A 785 14.15 -40.71 57.75
N GLU A 786 15.40 -41.09 57.49
CA GLU A 786 16.52 -41.12 58.41
C GLU A 786 17.85 -40.79 57.69
N ALA A 787 18.83 -40.25 58.41
CA ALA A 787 20.18 -39.96 57.88
C ALA A 787 20.87 -41.25 57.34
N PHE A 788 21.61 -41.08 56.27
CA PHE A 788 22.43 -42.16 55.73
C PHE A 788 23.78 -42.25 56.50
N ASP A 789 24.18 -43.44 56.74
CA ASP A 789 25.58 -43.77 57.14
C ASP A 789 26.38 -44.19 55.89
N ASP A 790 27.70 -44.14 55.99
CA ASP A 790 28.58 -44.50 54.88
C ASP A 790 28.34 -45.95 54.39
N ALA A 791 28.02 -46.87 55.31
CA ALA A 791 27.77 -48.26 54.94
C ALA A 791 26.52 -48.42 54.08
N ARG A 792 25.48 -47.57 54.32
CA ARG A 792 24.24 -47.56 53.53
C ARG A 792 24.46 -46.95 52.17
N VAL A 793 25.20 -45.85 52.13
CA VAL A 793 25.54 -45.20 50.83
C VAL A 793 26.41 -46.14 49.98
N GLN A 794 27.35 -46.84 50.60
CA GLN A 794 28.13 -47.83 49.86
C GLN A 794 27.31 -48.96 49.28
N LYS A 795 26.31 -49.47 50.00
CA LYS A 795 25.33 -50.44 49.45
C LYS A 795 24.53 -49.87 48.26
N PHE A 796 24.22 -48.58 48.22
CA PHE A 796 23.60 -48.00 47.07
C PHE A 796 24.52 -47.96 45.87
N VAL A 797 25.79 -47.60 46.06
CA VAL A 797 26.83 -47.59 45.02
C VAL A 797 27.02 -49.02 44.51
N ASP A 798 27.17 -50.03 45.41
CA ASP A 798 27.38 -51.41 45.00
C ASP A 798 26.24 -51.93 44.13
N LYS A 799 25.01 -51.62 44.52
CA LYS A 799 23.83 -52.01 43.69
C LYS A 799 23.77 -51.32 42.35
N ILE A 800 24.08 -50.03 42.29
CA ILE A 800 24.16 -49.25 41.03
C ILE A 800 25.26 -49.87 40.13
N CYS A 801 26.41 -50.14 40.66
CA CYS A 801 27.51 -50.76 39.92
C CYS A 801 27.16 -52.14 39.40
N ALA A 802 26.55 -53.00 40.23
CA ALA A 802 26.08 -54.30 39.83
C ALA A 802 25.04 -54.23 38.70
N LYS A 803 24.06 -53.32 38.80
CA LYS A 803 23.00 -53.13 37.80
C LYS A 803 23.57 -52.58 36.47
N LEU A 804 24.46 -51.64 36.49
CA LEU A 804 25.13 -51.08 35.32
C LEU A 804 25.96 -52.14 34.60
N ASN A 805 26.63 -53.00 35.38
CA ASN A 805 27.40 -54.12 34.84
C ASN A 805 26.47 -55.16 34.15
N GLU A 806 25.37 -55.53 34.85
CA GLU A 806 24.38 -56.47 34.31
C GLU A 806 23.73 -56.02 32.99
N GLU A 807 23.33 -54.77 32.93
CA GLU A 807 22.58 -54.25 31.77
C GLU A 807 23.48 -53.81 30.61
N TYR A 808 24.65 -53.23 30.92
CA TYR A 808 25.47 -52.57 29.92
C TYR A 808 26.94 -53.03 29.92
N GLY A 809 27.33 -53.99 30.77
CA GLY A 809 28.72 -54.41 30.89
C GLY A 809 29.67 -53.30 31.36
N VAL A 810 29.14 -52.34 32.09
CA VAL A 810 29.89 -51.17 32.63
C VAL A 810 30.69 -51.56 33.86
N GLU A 811 31.96 -51.13 33.93
CA GLU A 811 32.87 -51.42 35.02
C GLU A 811 33.20 -50.11 35.75
N LEU A 812 33.31 -50.17 37.07
CA LEU A 812 33.84 -49.05 37.87
C LEU A 812 35.35 -48.91 37.57
N ARG A 813 35.76 -47.70 37.23
CA ARG A 813 37.20 -47.41 37.01
C ARG A 813 37.89 -47.39 38.34
N ALA A 814 38.92 -48.19 38.47
CA ALA A 814 39.73 -48.27 39.67
C ALA A 814 40.59 -47.01 39.89
#